data_5665b484ac860493ef9ba139654f7a83
#
_entry.id   5665b484ac860493ef9ba139654f7a83
#
_cell.length_a   1.000
_cell.length_b   1.000
_cell.length_c   1.000
_cell.angle_alpha   90.00
_cell.angle_beta   90.00
_cell.angle_gamma   90.00
#
_symmetry.space_group_name_H-M   'P 1'
#
loop_
_entity.id
_entity.type
_entity.pdbx_description
1 polymer ?
#
loop_
_entity_poly.entity_id
_entity_poly.type
_entity_poly.pdbx_seq_one_letter_code
_entity_poly.pdbx_strand_id
1 'polypeptide(L)'
;MAHPLSRRHVLSLGGATLILTGIPAASYAAAVVEVDLVVYGATSAGIVAAVQARRMGRTAVVIEPGTHLGGLSTGGLGMTDSGVKESIGGIAGEFYRRIHAKYAGTPVTPTSPARFTFEPHVARAVFDDLLSAAGVPVYYSIRLSTVTRAGSRITEVAADNGQVFRAPMFMDCSYEGDLMDRAGVAWTSGREANSAYGETINGVQLRDKHQFTLPVSPYRTAGDPASGLLPGIAATVAPNGTADTRIQAYNFRMCLTQAAGRIPFPRPAGYDAADYELLWRYIQAGYTGPFFTTHSVGGGKTDSNNNGAFSTDHIGGNYSYPTASYAARDAIFAEHRRYQQGLMWFLANDSRLPAAIRSATASWGLAADEFTTTGGWPPQLYVREARRMVSAYVMTEHDCRRNVTAADPVGMASYTMDSHNCQRVVVDGLVKNEGDVQIGIPGAYPISYRSIVPSSGQCTNLAVPVCLSASHIAYGSIRMEPVFMILAQSAATAAILATDAAVSLQQLSYPALAARLRADGQILQWPIPTPGEVILDNAASSGVTRAGTWLSSTSISGFYGPDYEHDNNTAKGVNRLRFTPALPAAGAYTVYLRWTSHTNRASNVPVDVVHSGGITTRTVDQRVSGGQWVSLGSYSFSAGSAGSVLLRTENTNGYVIADAVRFVAG
;
A
#
# COMPACT_ATOMS: atom_id res chain seq x y z
N MET A 1 17.95 -54.67 15.54
CA MET A 1 17.17 -55.85 15.14
C MET A 1 16.13 -55.39 14.14
N ALA A 2 16.33 -55.77 12.91
CA ALA A 2 15.50 -55.47 11.77
C ALA A 2 14.36 -56.47 11.65
N HIS A 3 13.17 -56.05 11.24
CA HIS A 3 12.21 -56.98 10.66
C HIS A 3 11.57 -56.38 9.41
N PRO A 4 11.49 -57.20 8.35
CA PRO A 4 11.16 -56.73 7.01
C PRO A 4 9.69 -56.99 6.64
N LEU A 5 9.27 -56.26 5.64
CA LEU A 5 8.07 -56.42 4.84
C LEU A 5 7.99 -57.77 4.13
N SER A 6 6.80 -58.38 4.03
CA SER A 6 6.52 -59.52 3.16
C SER A 6 5.13 -59.44 2.53
N ARG A 7 5.15 -59.25 1.21
CA ARG A 7 4.61 -60.07 0.13
C ARG A 7 3.10 -60.25 -0.04
N ARG A 8 2.70 -59.83 -1.23
CA ARG A 8 1.47 -60.15 -1.99
C ARG A 8 1.15 -61.66 -1.99
N HIS A 9 -0.15 -61.96 -1.87
CA HIS A 9 -0.69 -63.23 -2.38
C HIS A 9 -1.78 -62.90 -3.39
N VAL A 10 -1.56 -63.38 -4.62
CA VAL A 10 -2.57 -63.47 -5.67
C VAL A 10 -3.25 -64.83 -5.50
N LEU A 11 -4.56 -64.84 -5.39
CA LEU A 11 -5.38 -66.07 -5.56
C LEU A 11 -6.47 -65.73 -6.56
N SER A 12 -6.39 -66.41 -7.74
CA SER A 12 -7.44 -66.49 -8.70
C SER A 12 -8.39 -67.63 -8.33
N LEU A 13 -9.70 -67.36 -8.34
CA LEU A 13 -10.71 -68.41 -8.43
C LEU A 13 -12.02 -67.80 -9.01
N GLY A 14 -12.43 -68.37 -10.13
CA GLY A 14 -13.76 -68.73 -10.60
C GLY A 14 -14.89 -67.73 -10.51
N GLY A 15 -15.48 -67.46 -11.69
CA GLY A 15 -16.57 -66.54 -11.94
C GLY A 15 -17.80 -66.66 -11.02
N ALA A 16 -18.21 -65.48 -10.53
CA ALA A 16 -19.56 -65.17 -10.16
C ALA A 16 -19.77 -63.69 -10.45
N THR A 17 -20.65 -63.38 -11.39
CA THR A 17 -21.08 -61.99 -11.69
C THR A 17 -21.88 -61.49 -10.51
N LEU A 18 -21.23 -60.74 -9.60
CA LEU A 18 -21.91 -59.96 -8.60
C LEU A 18 -22.33 -58.63 -9.28
N ILE A 19 -23.64 -58.47 -9.49
CA ILE A 19 -24.25 -57.19 -9.77
C ILE A 19 -24.12 -56.36 -8.51
N LEU A 20 -23.09 -55.52 -8.43
CA LEU A 20 -22.98 -54.44 -7.46
C LEU A 20 -24.03 -53.39 -7.82
N THR A 21 -25.22 -53.49 -7.20
CA THR A 21 -26.14 -52.36 -7.10
C THR A 21 -25.41 -51.22 -6.44
N GLY A 22 -25.28 -50.11 -7.18
CA GLY A 22 -24.55 -48.93 -6.74
C GLY A 22 -25.00 -48.50 -5.34
N ILE A 23 -24.04 -48.50 -4.41
CA ILE A 23 -24.14 -47.72 -3.20
C ILE A 23 -24.16 -46.25 -3.66
N PRO A 24 -25.20 -45.47 -3.40
CA PRO A 24 -25.17 -44.06 -3.72
C PRO A 24 -23.95 -43.49 -2.98
N ALA A 25 -23.04 -42.85 -3.71
CA ALA A 25 -21.96 -42.07 -3.11
C ALA A 25 -22.64 -41.11 -2.12
N ALA A 26 -22.41 -41.33 -0.83
CA ALA A 26 -22.88 -40.39 0.17
C ALA A 26 -22.28 -39.05 -0.24
N SER A 27 -23.12 -38.15 -0.71
CA SER A 27 -22.73 -36.75 -0.86
C SER A 27 -22.43 -36.25 0.55
N TYR A 28 -21.18 -36.26 0.94
CA TYR A 28 -20.77 -35.50 2.12
C TYR A 28 -21.22 -34.08 1.84
N ALA A 29 -22.23 -33.62 2.59
CA ALA A 29 -22.62 -32.21 2.55
C ALA A 29 -21.35 -31.41 2.79
N ALA A 30 -21.03 -30.51 1.87
CA ALA A 30 -19.84 -29.68 1.98
C ALA A 30 -19.89 -28.98 3.35
N ALA A 31 -18.79 -29.05 4.11
CA ALA A 31 -18.73 -28.44 5.44
C ALA A 31 -18.97 -26.93 5.30
N VAL A 32 -20.04 -26.43 5.91
CA VAL A 32 -20.37 -25.00 5.91
C VAL A 32 -19.73 -24.35 7.13
N VAL A 33 -18.97 -23.29 6.90
CA VAL A 33 -18.38 -22.44 7.94
C VAL A 33 -19.18 -21.15 8.01
N GLU A 34 -19.83 -20.87 9.14
CA GLU A 34 -20.61 -19.65 9.38
C GLU A 34 -19.91 -18.76 10.39
N VAL A 35 -19.67 -17.51 10.02
CA VAL A 35 -18.98 -16.49 10.84
C VAL A 35 -19.53 -15.10 10.55
N ASP A 36 -19.14 -14.10 11.35
CA ASP A 36 -19.54 -12.71 11.11
C ASP A 36 -18.75 -12.07 9.96
N LEU A 37 -17.50 -12.49 9.72
CA LEU A 37 -16.63 -11.96 8.68
C LEU A 37 -15.82 -13.07 8.00
N VAL A 38 -15.94 -13.18 6.68
CA VAL A 38 -15.06 -13.99 5.83
C VAL A 38 -14.02 -13.11 5.17
N VAL A 39 -12.74 -13.43 5.36
CA VAL A 39 -11.59 -12.73 4.77
C VAL A 39 -10.89 -13.66 3.78
N TYR A 40 -10.75 -13.23 2.53
CA TYR A 40 -10.03 -13.94 1.49
C TYR A 40 -8.64 -13.33 1.28
N GLY A 41 -7.58 -14.15 1.41
CA GLY A 41 -6.17 -13.79 1.38
C GLY A 41 -5.58 -13.63 2.80
N ALA A 42 -4.66 -14.53 3.19
CA ALA A 42 -3.90 -14.44 4.44
C ALA A 42 -2.66 -13.54 4.31
N THR A 43 -2.80 -12.43 3.60
CA THR A 43 -1.80 -11.36 3.53
C THR A 43 -1.70 -10.64 4.88
N SER A 44 -0.79 -9.69 5.03
CA SER A 44 -0.74 -8.82 6.21
C SER A 44 -2.09 -8.14 6.48
N ALA A 45 -2.76 -7.71 5.41
CA ALA A 45 -4.11 -7.13 5.45
C ALA A 45 -5.15 -8.10 5.99
N GLY A 46 -5.21 -9.33 5.46
CA GLY A 46 -6.22 -10.30 5.87
C GLY A 46 -6.08 -10.74 7.32
N ILE A 47 -4.84 -10.86 7.80
CA ILE A 47 -4.57 -11.14 9.21
C ILE A 47 -5.09 -10.02 10.09
N VAL A 48 -4.75 -8.77 9.76
CA VAL A 48 -5.17 -7.59 10.53
C VAL A 48 -6.68 -7.42 10.52
N ALA A 49 -7.35 -7.66 9.38
CA ALA A 49 -8.81 -7.62 9.28
C ALA A 49 -9.48 -8.61 10.25
N ALA A 50 -9.04 -9.86 10.23
CA ALA A 50 -9.61 -10.91 11.08
C ALA A 50 -9.33 -10.65 12.57
N VAL A 51 -8.13 -10.20 12.92
CA VAL A 51 -7.76 -9.80 14.29
C VAL A 51 -8.63 -8.64 14.76
N GLN A 52 -8.88 -7.62 13.93
CA GLN A 52 -9.75 -6.49 14.26
C GLN A 52 -11.19 -6.96 14.54
N ALA A 53 -11.77 -7.81 13.69
CA ALA A 53 -13.10 -8.35 13.90
C ALA A 53 -13.20 -9.10 15.23
N ARG A 54 -12.21 -9.92 15.56
CA ARG A 54 -12.14 -10.63 16.85
C ARG A 54 -12.03 -9.68 18.05
N ARG A 55 -11.24 -8.62 17.93
CA ARG A 55 -11.13 -7.57 18.97
C ARG A 55 -12.44 -6.80 19.18
N MET A 56 -13.28 -6.75 18.14
CA MET A 56 -14.64 -6.20 18.23
C MET A 56 -15.69 -7.22 18.70
N GLY A 57 -15.27 -8.42 19.16
CA GLY A 57 -16.15 -9.46 19.70
C GLY A 57 -16.89 -10.29 18.66
N ARG A 58 -16.49 -10.21 17.37
CA ARG A 58 -17.11 -10.93 16.26
C ARG A 58 -16.26 -12.11 15.80
N THR A 59 -16.90 -13.12 15.23
CA THR A 59 -16.22 -14.28 14.65
C THR A 59 -15.67 -13.94 13.27
N ALA A 60 -14.47 -14.45 12.96
CA ALA A 60 -13.84 -14.25 11.66
C ALA A 60 -13.03 -15.47 11.25
N VAL A 61 -12.91 -15.69 9.94
CA VAL A 61 -12.09 -16.74 9.33
C VAL A 61 -11.27 -16.13 8.20
N VAL A 62 -10.04 -16.64 8.01
CA VAL A 62 -9.19 -16.29 6.88
C VAL A 62 -9.08 -17.49 5.94
N ILE A 63 -9.29 -17.26 4.65
CA ILE A 63 -9.12 -18.24 3.57
C ILE A 63 -7.88 -17.84 2.77
N GLU A 64 -6.92 -18.76 2.64
CA GLU A 64 -5.67 -18.55 1.91
C GLU A 64 -5.59 -19.50 0.71
N PRO A 65 -5.47 -18.98 -0.53
CA PRO A 65 -5.33 -19.81 -1.72
C PRO A 65 -4.03 -20.59 -1.79
N GLY A 66 -2.99 -20.13 -1.13
CA GLY A 66 -1.68 -20.74 -1.01
C GLY A 66 -1.46 -21.43 0.33
N THR A 67 -0.17 -21.62 0.66
CA THR A 67 0.29 -22.21 1.92
C THR A 67 1.03 -21.23 2.81
N HIS A 68 1.16 -19.96 2.35
CA HIS A 68 1.97 -18.96 3.02
C HIS A 68 1.07 -17.95 3.77
N LEU A 69 1.50 -17.53 4.96
CA LEU A 69 0.82 -16.56 5.81
C LEU A 69 1.62 -15.26 5.91
N GLY A 70 0.94 -14.13 5.85
CA GLY A 70 1.51 -12.80 6.04
C GLY A 70 1.96 -12.11 4.76
N GLY A 71 1.70 -12.73 3.60
CA GLY A 71 2.00 -12.15 2.30
C GLY A 71 3.47 -11.74 2.16
N LEU A 72 3.71 -10.54 1.64
CA LEU A 72 5.07 -10.02 1.43
C LEU A 72 5.80 -9.71 2.73
N SER A 73 5.12 -9.26 3.78
CA SER A 73 5.76 -8.96 5.07
C SER A 73 6.51 -10.17 5.65
N THR A 74 6.06 -11.38 5.34
CA THR A 74 6.73 -12.63 5.75
C THR A 74 7.36 -13.37 4.57
N GLY A 75 7.15 -12.89 3.35
CA GLY A 75 7.58 -13.49 2.08
C GLY A 75 8.85 -12.86 1.50
N GLY A 76 9.61 -12.10 2.28
CA GLY A 76 10.91 -11.58 1.89
C GLY A 76 11.06 -10.06 1.92
N LEU A 77 9.96 -9.28 1.97
CA LEU A 77 9.99 -7.83 2.13
C LEU A 77 10.38 -7.45 3.57
N GLY A 78 11.65 -7.61 3.90
CA GLY A 78 12.20 -7.33 5.23
C GLY A 78 12.54 -5.87 5.47
N MET A 79 12.71 -5.08 4.40
CA MET A 79 12.83 -3.62 4.43
C MET A 79 11.50 -3.00 4.05
N THR A 80 10.77 -2.49 5.05
CA THR A 80 9.42 -1.95 4.82
C THR A 80 9.46 -0.60 4.13
N ASP A 81 8.73 -0.48 3.04
CA ASP A 81 8.44 0.79 2.36
C ASP A 81 7.39 1.55 3.16
N SER A 82 7.80 2.46 4.03
CA SER A 82 6.95 3.04 5.07
C SER A 82 6.60 4.52 4.89
N GLY A 83 7.41 5.30 4.18
CA GLY A 83 7.25 6.76 4.14
C GLY A 83 7.34 7.41 5.53
N VAL A 84 6.34 8.19 5.91
CA VAL A 84 6.23 8.84 7.24
C VAL A 84 5.76 7.82 8.27
N LYS A 85 6.68 7.28 9.04
CA LYS A 85 6.45 6.18 10.00
C LYS A 85 5.44 6.53 11.08
N GLU A 86 5.41 7.78 11.49
CA GLU A 86 4.51 8.31 12.52
C GLU A 86 3.04 8.32 12.06
N SER A 87 2.78 8.22 10.76
CA SER A 87 1.42 8.08 10.22
C SER A 87 0.86 6.65 10.27
N ILE A 88 1.67 5.67 10.75
CA ILE A 88 1.30 4.26 10.83
C ILE A 88 0.73 3.95 12.22
N GLY A 89 -0.60 3.96 12.33
CA GLY A 89 -1.33 3.72 13.59
C GLY A 89 -1.92 2.31 13.70
N GLY A 90 -2.79 2.13 14.68
CA GLY A 90 -3.59 0.93 14.87
C GLY A 90 -2.78 -0.37 15.02
N ILE A 91 -3.34 -1.46 14.47
CA ILE A 91 -2.71 -2.79 14.48
C ILE A 91 -1.44 -2.81 13.62
N ALA A 92 -1.36 -2.02 12.55
CA ALA A 92 -0.14 -1.87 11.77
C ALA A 92 1.02 -1.33 12.64
N GLY A 93 0.78 -0.25 13.39
CA GLY A 93 1.76 0.27 14.34
C GLY A 93 2.09 -0.73 15.45
N GLU A 94 1.12 -1.49 15.94
CA GLU A 94 1.34 -2.57 16.90
C GLU A 94 2.23 -3.67 16.33
N PHE A 95 2.03 -4.07 15.07
CA PHE A 95 2.87 -5.07 14.39
C PHE A 95 4.35 -4.67 14.42
N TYR A 96 4.69 -3.44 14.04
CA TYR A 96 6.08 -2.97 14.03
C TYR A 96 6.66 -2.79 15.44
N ARG A 97 5.85 -2.46 16.45
CA ARG A 97 6.27 -2.48 17.87
C ARG A 97 6.54 -3.91 18.38
N ARG A 98 5.72 -4.89 17.96
CA ARG A 98 5.94 -6.32 18.27
C ARG A 98 7.21 -6.86 17.61
N ILE A 99 7.49 -6.45 16.38
CA ILE A 99 8.77 -6.76 15.71
C ILE A 99 9.94 -6.24 16.57
N HIS A 100 9.89 -4.97 17.00
CA HIS A 100 10.95 -4.42 17.87
C HIS A 100 11.08 -5.24 19.16
N ALA A 101 9.99 -5.54 19.82
CA ALA A 101 9.98 -6.30 21.07
C ALA A 101 10.57 -7.70 20.93
N LYS A 102 10.33 -8.40 19.80
CA LYS A 102 10.96 -9.70 19.51
C LYS A 102 12.49 -9.61 19.47
N TYR A 103 13.06 -8.56 18.84
CA TYR A 103 14.51 -8.36 18.81
C TYR A 103 15.08 -7.88 20.14
N ALA A 104 14.33 -7.06 20.89
CA ALA A 104 14.77 -6.51 22.17
C ALA A 104 14.61 -7.49 23.34
N GLY A 105 13.83 -8.57 23.17
CA GLY A 105 13.48 -9.50 24.25
C GLY A 105 12.64 -8.84 25.35
N THR A 106 11.81 -7.83 25.00
CA THR A 106 11.03 -7.04 25.96
C THR A 106 9.53 -7.17 25.68
N PRO A 107 8.67 -6.98 26.70
CA PRO A 107 7.23 -6.87 26.47
C PRO A 107 6.87 -5.67 25.56
N VAL A 108 5.85 -5.85 24.72
CA VAL A 108 5.33 -4.75 23.88
C VAL A 108 4.40 -3.86 24.71
N THR A 109 4.56 -2.54 24.56
CA THR A 109 3.70 -1.51 25.13
C THR A 109 3.23 -0.55 24.03
N PRO A 110 2.20 0.28 24.26
CA PRO A 110 1.77 1.30 23.31
C PRO A 110 2.88 2.30 22.92
N THR A 111 3.86 2.51 23.79
CA THR A 111 4.99 3.44 23.60
C THR A 111 6.28 2.74 23.20
N SER A 112 6.30 1.42 23.03
CA SER A 112 7.49 0.71 22.52
C SER A 112 7.92 1.26 21.17
N PRO A 113 9.22 1.37 20.90
CA PRO A 113 9.71 1.71 19.57
C PRO A 113 9.19 0.75 18.50
N ALA A 114 9.04 1.24 17.27
CA ALA A 114 8.68 0.44 16.10
C ALA A 114 9.94 0.11 15.28
N ARG A 115 10.01 -1.11 14.72
CA ARG A 115 11.11 -1.53 13.86
C ARG A 115 10.55 -1.94 12.49
N PHE A 116 11.07 -1.30 11.43
CA PHE A 116 10.60 -1.45 10.05
C PHE A 116 11.58 -2.26 9.17
N THR A 117 12.62 -2.82 9.76
CA THR A 117 13.57 -3.73 9.10
C THR A 117 13.66 -5.02 9.91
N PHE A 118 13.38 -6.16 9.31
CA PHE A 118 13.25 -7.42 10.04
C PHE A 118 13.44 -8.64 9.14
N GLU A 119 13.81 -9.74 9.77
CA GLU A 119 13.92 -11.05 9.15
C GLU A 119 12.51 -11.64 8.91
N PRO A 120 12.27 -12.36 7.79
CA PRO A 120 10.94 -12.91 7.46
C PRO A 120 10.32 -13.79 8.54
N HIS A 121 11.11 -14.66 9.18
CA HIS A 121 10.62 -15.54 10.25
C HIS A 121 10.17 -14.76 11.50
N VAL A 122 10.76 -13.61 11.80
CA VAL A 122 10.34 -12.74 12.93
C VAL A 122 8.98 -12.12 12.67
N ALA A 123 8.76 -11.63 11.44
CA ALA A 123 7.46 -11.11 11.02
C ALA A 123 6.38 -12.21 11.09
N ARG A 124 6.72 -13.43 10.63
CA ARG A 124 5.85 -14.59 10.71
C ARG A 124 5.45 -14.91 12.15
N ALA A 125 6.40 -14.94 13.06
CA ALA A 125 6.13 -15.19 14.48
C ALA A 125 5.20 -14.14 15.10
N VAL A 126 5.31 -12.87 14.70
CA VAL A 126 4.40 -11.81 15.18
C VAL A 126 2.97 -12.00 14.66
N PHE A 127 2.79 -12.40 13.39
CA PHE A 127 1.46 -12.68 12.86
C PHE A 127 0.84 -13.95 13.47
N ASP A 128 1.64 -15.00 13.69
CA ASP A 128 1.19 -16.20 14.39
C ASP A 128 0.72 -15.87 15.82
N ASP A 129 1.47 -15.03 16.55
CA ASP A 129 1.06 -14.54 17.89
C ASP A 129 -0.26 -13.74 17.84
N LEU A 130 -0.44 -12.86 16.85
CA LEU A 130 -1.66 -12.05 16.70
C LEU A 130 -2.88 -12.93 16.41
N LEU A 131 -2.78 -13.87 15.48
CA LEU A 131 -3.86 -14.80 15.13
C LEU A 131 -4.21 -15.72 16.28
N SER A 132 -3.20 -16.28 16.95
CA SER A 132 -3.39 -17.17 18.10
C SER A 132 -4.08 -16.45 19.26
N ALA A 133 -3.62 -15.25 19.63
CA ALA A 133 -4.21 -14.45 20.69
C ALA A 133 -5.66 -14.04 20.38
N ALA A 134 -6.01 -13.86 19.10
CA ALA A 134 -7.35 -13.53 18.64
C ALA A 134 -8.23 -14.77 18.41
N GLY A 135 -7.67 -15.98 18.38
CA GLY A 135 -8.39 -17.22 18.08
C GLY A 135 -8.96 -17.24 16.65
N VAL A 136 -8.20 -16.77 15.66
CA VAL A 136 -8.62 -16.72 14.25
C VAL A 136 -8.20 -18.00 13.54
N PRO A 137 -9.12 -18.82 13.00
CA PRO A 137 -8.77 -19.95 12.15
C PRO A 137 -8.34 -19.48 10.74
N VAL A 138 -7.33 -20.14 10.18
CA VAL A 138 -6.84 -19.93 8.81
C VAL A 138 -6.99 -21.22 8.02
N TYR A 139 -7.64 -21.14 6.87
CA TYR A 139 -7.86 -22.24 5.93
C TYR A 139 -6.91 -22.08 4.75
N TYR A 140 -5.91 -22.94 4.66
CA TYR A 140 -4.88 -22.90 3.62
C TYR A 140 -5.22 -23.75 2.40
N SER A 141 -4.58 -23.43 1.27
CA SER A 141 -4.72 -24.15 -0.01
C SER A 141 -6.16 -24.24 -0.50
N ILE A 142 -6.92 -23.16 -0.28
CA ILE A 142 -8.33 -23.06 -0.65
C ILE A 142 -8.53 -21.93 -1.65
N ARG A 143 -8.76 -22.29 -2.89
CA ARG A 143 -9.08 -21.34 -3.98
C ARG A 143 -10.57 -21.18 -4.13
N LEU A 144 -11.00 -19.96 -4.46
CA LEU A 144 -12.42 -19.70 -4.70
C LEU A 144 -12.88 -20.37 -6.00
N SER A 145 -14.01 -21.06 -5.92
CA SER A 145 -14.71 -21.62 -7.07
C SER A 145 -15.86 -20.69 -7.50
N THR A 146 -16.80 -20.40 -6.59
CA THR A 146 -17.96 -19.57 -6.89
C THR A 146 -18.28 -18.60 -5.76
N VAL A 147 -18.95 -17.49 -6.12
CA VAL A 147 -19.54 -16.52 -5.20
C VAL A 147 -21.03 -16.43 -5.47
N THR A 148 -21.86 -16.79 -4.50
CA THR A 148 -23.32 -16.74 -4.60
C THR A 148 -23.82 -15.41 -4.06
N ARG A 149 -24.76 -14.77 -4.76
CA ARG A 149 -25.32 -13.47 -4.39
C ARG A 149 -26.85 -13.50 -4.38
N ALA A 150 -27.43 -12.71 -3.48
CA ALA A 150 -28.83 -12.30 -3.51
C ALA A 150 -28.87 -10.80 -3.83
N GLY A 151 -29.19 -10.46 -5.07
CA GLY A 151 -29.07 -9.09 -5.57
C GLY A 151 -27.63 -8.56 -5.51
N SER A 152 -27.41 -7.46 -4.83
CA SER A 152 -26.09 -6.86 -4.62
C SER A 152 -25.36 -7.39 -3.37
N ARG A 153 -25.87 -8.43 -2.70
CA ARG A 153 -25.30 -8.97 -1.47
C ARG A 153 -24.70 -10.35 -1.70
N ILE A 154 -23.44 -10.58 -1.31
CA ILE A 154 -22.85 -11.91 -1.23
C ILE A 154 -23.51 -12.67 -0.08
N THR A 155 -23.96 -13.91 -0.34
CA THR A 155 -24.54 -14.80 0.66
C THR A 155 -23.57 -15.90 1.08
N GLU A 156 -22.75 -16.39 0.13
CA GLU A 156 -21.73 -17.40 0.39
C GLU A 156 -20.61 -17.37 -0.64
N VAL A 157 -19.48 -17.90 -0.26
CA VAL A 157 -18.38 -18.24 -1.15
C VAL A 157 -18.09 -19.74 -1.05
N ALA A 158 -17.96 -20.40 -2.21
CA ALA A 158 -17.59 -21.80 -2.27
C ALA A 158 -16.14 -21.95 -2.78
N ALA A 159 -15.44 -22.87 -2.19
CA ALA A 159 -14.06 -23.22 -2.50
C ALA A 159 -13.99 -24.36 -3.52
N ASP A 160 -12.85 -24.54 -4.17
CA ASP A 160 -12.58 -25.61 -5.13
C ASP A 160 -12.57 -27.02 -4.51
N ASN A 161 -12.33 -27.10 -3.19
CA ASN A 161 -12.41 -28.34 -2.42
C ASN A 161 -13.85 -28.67 -1.92
N GLY A 162 -14.86 -27.88 -2.29
CA GLY A 162 -16.24 -28.04 -1.89
C GLY A 162 -16.62 -27.41 -0.54
N GLN A 163 -15.70 -26.78 0.18
CA GLN A 163 -15.99 -26.04 1.41
C GLN A 163 -16.80 -24.78 1.09
N VAL A 164 -17.77 -24.44 1.96
CA VAL A 164 -18.62 -23.25 1.81
C VAL A 164 -18.48 -22.36 3.04
N PHE A 165 -18.36 -21.06 2.80
CA PHE A 165 -18.23 -20.04 3.83
C PHE A 165 -19.36 -19.03 3.70
N ARG A 166 -20.07 -18.78 4.82
CA ARG A 166 -21.18 -17.83 4.90
C ARG A 166 -20.89 -16.77 5.94
N ALA A 167 -21.23 -15.54 5.60
CA ALA A 167 -21.10 -14.41 6.52
C ALA A 167 -22.04 -13.27 6.15
N PRO A 168 -22.41 -12.39 7.08
CA PRO A 168 -23.01 -11.11 6.75
C PRO A 168 -22.05 -10.19 5.98
N MET A 169 -20.74 -10.28 6.19
CA MET A 169 -19.71 -9.42 5.57
C MET A 169 -18.54 -10.23 5.03
N PHE A 170 -17.96 -9.73 3.93
CA PHE A 170 -16.82 -10.33 3.22
C PHE A 170 -15.72 -9.28 3.00
N MET A 171 -14.47 -9.73 2.96
CA MET A 171 -13.33 -8.89 2.60
C MET A 171 -12.42 -9.60 1.61
N ASP A 172 -12.00 -8.89 0.56
CA ASP A 172 -10.95 -9.33 -0.34
C ASP A 172 -9.63 -8.66 0.06
N CYS A 173 -8.77 -9.42 0.72
CA CYS A 173 -7.45 -9.00 1.15
C CYS A 173 -6.33 -9.65 0.32
N SER A 174 -6.66 -10.27 -0.82
CA SER A 174 -5.68 -10.83 -1.75
C SER A 174 -5.01 -9.73 -2.58
N TYR A 175 -3.80 -10.01 -3.09
CA TYR A 175 -3.11 -9.12 -4.02
C TYR A 175 -3.73 -9.12 -5.42
N GLU A 176 -4.60 -10.09 -5.71
CA GLU A 176 -5.20 -10.34 -7.02
C GLU A 176 -6.61 -9.78 -7.17
N GLY A 177 -7.36 -9.63 -6.07
CA GLY A 177 -8.76 -9.21 -6.10
C GLY A 177 -9.71 -10.29 -6.64
N ASP A 178 -9.47 -11.56 -6.31
CA ASP A 178 -10.26 -12.68 -6.88
C ASP A 178 -11.67 -12.77 -6.32
N LEU A 179 -11.88 -12.41 -5.04
CA LEU A 179 -13.22 -12.37 -4.47
C LEU A 179 -14.01 -11.18 -5.06
N MET A 180 -13.37 -10.05 -5.24
CA MET A 180 -13.93 -8.86 -5.86
C MET A 180 -14.41 -9.16 -7.29
N ASP A 181 -13.56 -9.78 -8.11
CA ASP A 181 -13.86 -10.18 -9.48
C ASP A 181 -15.04 -11.15 -9.55
N ARG A 182 -14.99 -12.24 -8.74
CA ARG A 182 -16.07 -13.25 -8.69
C ARG A 182 -17.38 -12.71 -8.13
N ALA A 183 -17.32 -11.67 -7.30
CA ALA A 183 -18.50 -10.94 -6.84
C ALA A 183 -19.09 -10.01 -7.91
N GLY A 184 -18.48 -9.90 -9.10
CA GLY A 184 -18.94 -9.04 -10.19
C GLY A 184 -18.79 -7.55 -9.89
N VAL A 185 -17.81 -7.17 -9.07
CA VAL A 185 -17.45 -5.78 -8.82
C VAL A 185 -16.55 -5.30 -9.95
N ALA A 186 -16.78 -4.08 -10.43
CA ALA A 186 -15.98 -3.49 -11.50
C ALA A 186 -14.54 -3.22 -11.05
N TRP A 187 -13.61 -3.55 -11.94
CA TRP A 187 -12.19 -3.33 -11.74
C TRP A 187 -11.48 -2.98 -13.05
N THR A 188 -10.28 -2.47 -12.93
CA THR A 188 -9.36 -2.18 -14.03
C THR A 188 -7.99 -2.80 -13.76
N SER A 189 -7.16 -2.87 -14.79
CA SER A 189 -5.73 -3.25 -14.71
C SER A 189 -4.95 -2.54 -15.82
N GLY A 190 -3.61 -2.52 -15.72
CA GLY A 190 -2.79 -1.74 -16.62
C GLY A 190 -2.73 -0.27 -16.19
N ARG A 191 -2.41 0.62 -17.13
CA ARG A 191 -2.14 2.04 -16.85
C ARG A 191 -3.15 2.92 -17.59
N GLU A 192 -3.82 3.80 -16.87
CA GLU A 192 -4.73 4.80 -17.46
C GLU A 192 -3.93 5.89 -18.17
N ALA A 193 -4.53 6.54 -19.16
CA ALA A 193 -3.95 7.77 -19.72
C ALA A 193 -3.94 8.88 -18.65
N ASN A 194 -2.97 9.79 -18.73
CA ASN A 194 -2.95 10.99 -17.90
C ASN A 194 -4.27 11.76 -17.95
N SER A 195 -4.91 11.80 -19.11
CA SER A 195 -6.17 12.52 -19.32
C SER A 195 -7.38 11.89 -18.60
N ALA A 196 -7.29 10.62 -18.16
CA ALA A 196 -8.41 9.93 -17.52
C ALA A 196 -8.79 10.58 -16.17
N TYR A 197 -7.78 11.03 -15.41
CA TYR A 197 -7.95 11.67 -14.12
C TYR A 197 -7.24 13.02 -14.02
N GLY A 198 -6.75 13.59 -15.13
CA GLY A 198 -5.98 14.83 -15.14
C GLY A 198 -4.59 14.68 -14.50
N GLU A 199 -4.04 13.48 -14.47
CA GLU A 199 -2.73 13.15 -13.91
C GLU A 199 -1.59 13.56 -14.84
N THR A 200 -0.35 13.55 -14.34
CA THR A 200 0.83 14.00 -15.10
C THR A 200 1.89 12.93 -15.30
N ILE A 201 1.86 11.86 -14.52
CA ILE A 201 2.89 10.82 -14.47
C ILE A 201 2.33 9.39 -14.54
N ASN A 202 1.08 9.24 -15.00
CA ASN A 202 0.45 7.96 -15.27
C ASN A 202 0.67 7.51 -16.73
N GLY A 203 0.23 6.31 -17.09
CA GLY A 203 0.39 5.73 -18.42
C GLY A 203 1.84 5.41 -18.77
N VAL A 204 2.17 5.44 -20.04
CA VAL A 204 3.54 5.26 -20.53
C VAL A 204 4.45 6.34 -19.97
N GLN A 205 5.63 5.98 -19.45
CA GLN A 205 6.61 6.88 -18.85
C GLN A 205 8.03 6.46 -19.23
N LEU A 206 8.60 7.08 -20.24
CA LEU A 206 10.01 6.90 -20.57
C LEU A 206 10.85 7.87 -19.72
N ARG A 207 11.61 7.33 -18.75
CA ARG A 207 12.37 8.08 -17.72
C ARG A 207 13.77 7.49 -17.53
N ASP A 208 14.59 8.17 -16.72
CA ASP A 208 16.02 7.84 -16.56
C ASP A 208 16.34 6.86 -15.42
N LYS A 209 15.39 6.56 -14.53
CA LYS A 209 15.60 5.61 -13.44
C LYS A 209 15.64 4.17 -13.95
N HIS A 210 16.49 3.35 -13.34
CA HIS A 210 16.70 1.94 -13.71
C HIS A 210 16.89 1.73 -15.23
N GLN A 211 17.61 2.66 -15.87
CA GLN A 211 17.81 2.73 -17.30
C GLN A 211 19.17 2.17 -17.71
N PHE A 212 19.29 1.72 -18.97
CA PHE A 212 20.58 1.40 -19.57
C PHE A 212 21.44 2.66 -19.69
N THR A 213 22.56 2.69 -18.98
CA THR A 213 23.51 3.82 -18.94
C THR A 213 24.58 3.71 -20.02
N LEU A 214 24.69 2.57 -20.68
CA LEU A 214 25.60 2.29 -21.79
C LEU A 214 24.79 1.84 -23.01
N PRO A 215 25.30 2.06 -24.24
CA PRO A 215 24.60 1.66 -25.46
C PRO A 215 24.56 0.13 -25.57
N VAL A 216 23.36 -0.43 -25.68
CA VAL A 216 23.14 -1.87 -25.87
C VAL A 216 22.21 -2.08 -27.05
N SER A 217 22.61 -2.94 -27.97
CA SER A 217 21.82 -3.31 -29.13
C SER A 217 20.64 -4.19 -28.75
N PRO A 218 19.41 -3.85 -29.20
CA PRO A 218 18.21 -4.65 -28.95
C PRO A 218 18.04 -5.83 -29.93
N TYR A 219 18.84 -5.91 -30.98
CA TYR A 219 18.64 -6.84 -32.08
C TYR A 219 19.31 -8.20 -31.83
N ARG A 220 18.81 -9.28 -32.44
CA ARG A 220 19.37 -10.63 -32.32
C ARG A 220 20.85 -10.68 -32.73
N THR A 221 21.17 -10.12 -33.88
CA THR A 221 22.56 -9.81 -34.27
C THR A 221 22.83 -8.36 -33.88
N ALA A 222 23.79 -8.14 -33.01
CA ALA A 222 24.08 -6.80 -32.50
C ALA A 222 24.38 -5.82 -33.65
N GLY A 223 23.66 -4.68 -33.67
CA GLY A 223 23.79 -3.64 -34.69
C GLY A 223 23.04 -3.91 -35.98
N ASP A 224 22.40 -5.05 -36.18
CA ASP A 224 21.63 -5.39 -37.39
C ASP A 224 20.12 -5.42 -37.12
N PRO A 225 19.37 -4.36 -37.47
CA PRO A 225 17.92 -4.32 -37.34
C PRO A 225 17.17 -5.41 -38.12
N ALA A 226 17.75 -5.88 -39.25
CA ALA A 226 17.13 -6.91 -40.09
C ALA A 226 17.11 -8.29 -39.42
N SER A 227 17.94 -8.52 -38.38
CA SER A 227 17.96 -9.77 -37.59
C SER A 227 16.76 -9.93 -36.66
N GLY A 228 15.95 -8.88 -36.50
CA GLY A 228 14.83 -8.84 -35.54
C GLY A 228 15.27 -8.58 -34.09
N LEU A 229 14.30 -8.39 -33.21
CA LEU A 229 14.54 -8.03 -31.82
C LEU A 229 14.81 -9.25 -30.92
N LEU A 230 15.58 -9.05 -29.87
CA LEU A 230 15.66 -9.99 -28.75
C LEU A 230 14.28 -10.15 -28.10
N PRO A 231 13.98 -11.31 -27.48
CA PRO A 231 12.72 -11.55 -26.79
C PRO A 231 12.41 -10.47 -25.73
N GLY A 232 11.12 -10.12 -25.60
CA GLY A 232 10.66 -9.16 -24.58
C GLY A 232 10.95 -7.69 -24.88
N ILE A 233 11.44 -7.35 -26.09
CA ILE A 233 11.68 -5.97 -26.51
C ILE A 233 10.63 -5.56 -27.54
N ALA A 234 9.92 -4.44 -27.31
CA ALA A 234 8.99 -3.83 -28.25
C ALA A 234 9.73 -2.89 -29.20
N ALA A 235 9.29 -2.85 -30.46
CA ALA A 235 9.94 -2.05 -31.52
C ALA A 235 9.79 -0.53 -31.31
N THR A 236 8.73 -0.11 -30.62
CA THR A 236 8.38 1.31 -30.43
C THR A 236 7.85 1.55 -29.02
N VAL A 237 7.87 2.80 -28.59
CA VAL A 237 7.23 3.30 -27.37
C VAL A 237 6.18 4.33 -27.73
N ALA A 238 5.02 4.28 -27.07
CA ALA A 238 4.00 5.33 -27.20
C ALA A 238 4.43 6.60 -26.44
N PRO A 239 3.85 7.76 -26.76
CA PRO A 239 4.11 9.01 -26.02
C PRO A 239 3.81 8.87 -24.52
N ASN A 240 4.56 9.60 -23.69
CA ASN A 240 4.32 9.66 -22.26
C ASN A 240 2.87 10.07 -21.95
N GLY A 241 2.26 9.43 -20.97
CA GLY A 241 0.87 9.66 -20.59
C GLY A 241 -0.17 8.89 -21.42
N THR A 242 0.24 8.03 -22.35
CA THR A 242 -0.65 7.15 -23.11
C THR A 242 -1.06 5.93 -22.26
N ALA A 243 -2.34 5.57 -22.28
CA ALA A 243 -2.82 4.36 -21.62
C ALA A 243 -2.30 3.09 -22.28
N ASP A 244 -2.10 2.04 -21.50
CA ASP A 244 -1.90 0.67 -21.99
C ASP A 244 -2.31 -0.40 -20.95
N THR A 245 -2.23 -1.66 -21.34
CA THR A 245 -2.58 -2.81 -20.51
C THR A 245 -1.39 -3.44 -19.80
N ARG A 246 -0.22 -2.80 -19.85
CA ARG A 246 1.00 -3.34 -19.26
C ARG A 246 0.98 -3.18 -17.74
N ILE A 247 1.61 -4.15 -17.08
CA ILE A 247 1.73 -4.21 -15.62
C ILE A 247 3.20 -4.01 -15.25
N GLN A 248 3.46 -3.24 -14.21
CA GLN A 248 4.80 -3.10 -13.65
C GLN A 248 5.37 -4.47 -13.22
N ALA A 249 6.66 -4.68 -13.44
CA ALA A 249 7.31 -5.98 -13.27
C ALA A 249 7.19 -6.53 -11.84
N TYR A 250 7.14 -7.85 -11.72
CA TYR A 250 7.20 -8.59 -10.46
C TYR A 250 8.59 -9.18 -10.24
N ASN A 251 8.90 -9.49 -8.97
CA ASN A 251 10.08 -10.24 -8.58
C ASN A 251 9.83 -11.02 -7.28
N PHE A 252 10.83 -11.75 -6.82
CA PHE A 252 10.90 -12.27 -5.46
C PHE A 252 11.86 -11.43 -4.61
N ARG A 253 11.48 -11.14 -3.38
CA ARG A 253 12.33 -10.46 -2.40
C ARG A 253 13.17 -11.53 -1.69
N MET A 254 14.40 -11.74 -2.16
CA MET A 254 15.28 -12.77 -1.60
C MET A 254 15.88 -12.34 -0.27
N CYS A 255 15.86 -13.23 0.72
CA CYS A 255 16.62 -13.07 1.95
C CYS A 255 18.03 -13.65 1.75
N LEU A 256 19.01 -12.76 1.57
CA LEU A 256 20.39 -13.14 1.25
C LEU A 256 21.31 -12.97 2.46
N THR A 257 22.38 -13.79 2.47
CA THR A 257 23.45 -13.70 3.48
C THR A 257 24.81 -14.04 2.86
N GLN A 258 25.89 -13.59 3.50
CA GLN A 258 27.26 -14.00 3.21
C GLN A 258 27.82 -14.99 4.25
N ALA A 259 26.99 -15.46 5.19
CA ALA A 259 27.39 -16.43 6.20
C ALA A 259 27.88 -17.74 5.55
N ALA A 260 28.76 -18.46 6.24
CA ALA A 260 29.36 -19.70 5.74
C ALA A 260 28.31 -20.80 5.41
N GLY A 261 27.20 -20.85 6.15
CA GLY A 261 26.10 -21.80 5.95
C GLY A 261 25.06 -21.39 4.91
N ARG A 262 25.31 -20.35 4.11
CA ARG A 262 24.38 -19.92 3.06
C ARG A 262 24.13 -21.01 2.02
N ILE A 263 22.94 -21.01 1.44
CA ILE A 263 22.62 -21.88 0.30
C ILE A 263 23.10 -21.16 -0.98
N PRO A 264 24.03 -21.74 -1.75
CA PRO A 264 24.46 -21.19 -3.05
C PRO A 264 23.26 -21.09 -4.01
N PHE A 265 23.29 -20.10 -4.91
CA PHE A 265 22.22 -19.94 -5.88
C PHE A 265 22.07 -21.18 -6.77
N PRO A 266 20.90 -21.85 -6.77
CA PRO A 266 20.72 -23.08 -7.52
C PRO A 266 20.56 -22.78 -9.01
N ARG A 267 21.04 -23.69 -9.86
CA ARG A 267 20.68 -23.67 -11.29
C ARG A 267 19.24 -24.15 -11.45
N PRO A 268 18.31 -23.33 -11.94
CA PRO A 268 16.93 -23.79 -12.09
C PRO A 268 16.79 -24.80 -13.23
N ALA A 269 15.80 -25.66 -13.13
CA ALA A 269 15.38 -26.48 -14.27
C ALA A 269 14.91 -25.55 -15.41
N GLY A 270 15.27 -25.89 -16.65
CA GLY A 270 14.97 -25.05 -17.82
C GLY A 270 15.79 -23.76 -17.89
N TYR A 271 16.93 -23.67 -17.20
CA TYR A 271 17.86 -22.56 -17.35
C TYR A 271 18.39 -22.47 -18.79
N ASP A 272 18.24 -21.29 -19.39
CA ASP A 272 18.85 -20.93 -20.67
C ASP A 272 19.65 -19.63 -20.50
N ALA A 273 20.93 -19.67 -20.89
CA ALA A 273 21.79 -18.48 -20.85
C ALA A 273 21.37 -17.40 -21.85
N ALA A 274 20.60 -17.76 -22.88
CA ALA A 274 20.06 -16.81 -23.87
C ALA A 274 19.04 -15.84 -23.26
N ASP A 275 18.36 -16.22 -22.17
CA ASP A 275 17.45 -15.31 -21.45
C ASP A 275 18.18 -14.07 -20.89
N TYR A 276 19.51 -14.19 -20.69
CA TYR A 276 20.36 -13.13 -20.13
C TYR A 276 21.28 -12.48 -21.17
N GLU A 277 21.04 -12.71 -22.47
CA GLU A 277 21.84 -12.16 -23.56
C GLU A 277 21.94 -10.64 -23.48
N LEU A 278 20.83 -9.95 -23.19
CA LEU A 278 20.81 -8.50 -23.05
C LEU A 278 21.67 -8.03 -21.86
N LEU A 279 21.65 -8.75 -20.74
CA LEU A 279 22.52 -8.49 -19.59
C LEU A 279 23.99 -8.72 -19.94
N TRP A 280 24.29 -9.83 -20.64
CA TRP A 280 25.63 -10.10 -21.09
C TRP A 280 26.18 -8.97 -21.96
N ARG A 281 25.42 -8.50 -22.93
CA ARG A 281 25.80 -7.34 -23.77
C ARG A 281 26.02 -6.07 -22.96
N TYR A 282 25.19 -5.85 -21.95
CA TYR A 282 25.32 -4.68 -21.06
C TYR A 282 26.63 -4.75 -20.25
N ILE A 283 27.01 -5.94 -19.77
CA ILE A 283 28.28 -6.18 -19.09
C ILE A 283 29.46 -6.03 -20.06
N GLN A 284 29.35 -6.54 -21.30
CA GLN A 284 30.36 -6.36 -22.33
C GLN A 284 30.55 -4.88 -22.72
N ALA A 285 29.51 -4.06 -22.64
CA ALA A 285 29.60 -2.63 -22.84
C ALA A 285 30.28 -1.88 -21.66
N GLY A 286 30.62 -2.61 -20.57
CA GLY A 286 31.36 -2.06 -19.43
C GLY A 286 30.54 -1.89 -18.14
N TYR A 287 29.29 -2.36 -18.09
CA TYR A 287 28.50 -2.31 -16.86
C TYR A 287 28.98 -3.36 -15.84
N THR A 288 29.28 -2.90 -14.63
CA THR A 288 29.82 -3.77 -13.56
C THR A 288 28.88 -3.97 -12.37
N GLY A 289 27.65 -3.46 -12.46
CA GLY A 289 26.64 -3.54 -11.40
C GLY A 289 26.37 -2.16 -10.73
N PRO A 290 25.55 -2.11 -9.71
CA PRO A 290 24.88 -3.22 -9.04
C PRO A 290 23.76 -3.89 -9.84
N PHE A 291 23.52 -5.19 -9.62
CA PHE A 291 22.50 -5.99 -10.31
C PHE A 291 21.25 -6.25 -9.44
N PHE A 292 21.38 -6.07 -8.13
CA PHE A 292 20.33 -6.17 -7.12
C PHE A 292 20.72 -5.38 -5.87
N THR A 293 19.75 -5.04 -5.03
CA THR A 293 20.00 -4.37 -3.74
C THR A 293 20.27 -5.41 -2.64
N THR A 294 20.91 -4.94 -1.54
CA THR A 294 21.18 -5.74 -0.34
C THR A 294 20.95 -4.87 0.89
N HIS A 295 19.67 -4.64 1.25
CA HIS A 295 19.32 -3.85 2.43
C HIS A 295 19.37 -4.72 3.69
N SER A 296 20.18 -4.37 4.68
CA SER A 296 20.29 -5.11 5.94
C SER A 296 18.97 -5.15 6.69
N VAL A 297 18.57 -6.36 7.13
CA VAL A 297 17.35 -6.59 7.92
C VAL A 297 17.62 -7.09 9.33
N GLY A 298 18.87 -7.43 9.65
CA GLY A 298 19.33 -8.03 10.91
C GLY A 298 19.86 -9.43 10.70
N GLY A 299 20.42 -10.03 11.76
CA GLY A 299 20.92 -11.42 11.73
C GLY A 299 22.00 -11.71 10.67
N GLY A 300 22.69 -10.69 10.13
CA GLY A 300 23.61 -10.87 8.99
C GLY A 300 22.91 -11.15 7.67
N LYS A 301 21.62 -10.85 7.55
CA LYS A 301 20.75 -11.05 6.40
C LYS A 301 20.33 -9.75 5.73
N THR A 302 19.91 -9.86 4.49
CA THR A 302 19.43 -8.72 3.69
C THR A 302 18.11 -9.03 3.01
N ASP A 303 17.31 -7.98 2.80
CA ASP A 303 16.26 -7.96 1.79
C ASP A 303 16.88 -7.54 0.45
N SER A 304 16.58 -8.26 -0.62
CA SER A 304 17.09 -8.00 -1.96
C SER A 304 15.97 -7.62 -2.92
N ASN A 305 16.12 -6.47 -3.59
CA ASN A 305 15.20 -5.96 -4.60
C ASN A 305 15.93 -5.74 -5.94
N ASN A 306 15.21 -5.27 -6.97
CA ASN A 306 15.76 -4.88 -8.24
C ASN A 306 16.78 -3.74 -8.09
N ASN A 307 17.73 -3.68 -9.03
CA ASN A 307 18.61 -2.53 -9.22
C ASN A 307 19.15 -2.51 -10.67
N GLY A 308 19.19 -1.31 -11.25
CA GLY A 308 19.69 -1.11 -12.62
C GLY A 308 18.72 -1.54 -13.72
N ALA A 309 19.19 -1.50 -14.96
CA ALA A 309 18.38 -1.72 -16.16
C ALA A 309 17.97 -3.18 -16.39
N PHE A 310 18.83 -4.11 -15.99
CA PHE A 310 18.56 -5.54 -16.02
C PHE A 310 18.76 -6.10 -14.61
N SER A 311 17.70 -6.58 -14.00
CA SER A 311 17.67 -6.88 -12.57
C SER A 311 16.76 -8.06 -12.24
N THR A 312 16.44 -8.23 -10.96
CA THR A 312 15.49 -9.24 -10.48
C THR A 312 14.05 -9.03 -10.97
N ASP A 313 13.69 -7.83 -11.44
CA ASP A 313 12.38 -7.56 -12.05
C ASP A 313 12.26 -8.29 -13.40
N HIS A 314 11.30 -9.19 -13.52
CA HIS A 314 11.00 -9.89 -14.78
C HIS A 314 10.05 -9.07 -15.64
N ILE A 315 10.61 -8.07 -16.34
CA ILE A 315 9.84 -7.10 -17.14
C ILE A 315 9.09 -7.84 -18.25
N GLY A 316 7.76 -7.66 -18.30
CA GLY A 316 6.87 -8.27 -19.30
C GLY A 316 6.42 -9.68 -19.00
N GLY A 317 6.91 -10.32 -17.93
CA GLY A 317 6.53 -11.68 -17.56
C GLY A 317 5.15 -11.83 -16.92
N ASN A 318 4.44 -10.73 -16.66
CA ASN A 318 3.24 -10.72 -15.81
C ASN A 318 2.00 -10.05 -16.42
N TYR A 319 2.01 -9.66 -17.69
CA TYR A 319 0.91 -8.88 -18.29
C TYR A 319 -0.46 -9.56 -18.20
N SER A 320 -0.52 -10.88 -18.32
CA SER A 320 -1.76 -11.64 -18.21
C SER A 320 -2.15 -11.99 -16.76
N TYR A 321 -1.30 -11.74 -15.78
CA TYR A 321 -1.51 -12.18 -14.39
C TYR A 321 -2.86 -11.74 -13.79
N PRO A 322 -3.34 -10.48 -13.97
CA PRO A 322 -4.61 -10.06 -13.39
C PRO A 322 -5.82 -10.85 -13.88
N THR A 323 -5.80 -11.30 -15.14
CA THR A 323 -6.92 -12.01 -15.79
C THR A 323 -6.71 -13.52 -15.87
N ALA A 324 -5.53 -14.02 -15.48
CA ALA A 324 -5.18 -15.42 -15.60
C ALA A 324 -5.97 -16.32 -14.64
N SER A 325 -6.22 -17.55 -15.08
CA SER A 325 -6.72 -18.61 -14.19
C SER A 325 -5.68 -18.96 -13.12
N TYR A 326 -6.07 -19.64 -12.06
CA TYR A 326 -5.13 -20.10 -11.03
C TYR A 326 -3.98 -20.93 -11.63
N ALA A 327 -4.27 -21.86 -12.53
CA ALA A 327 -3.22 -22.65 -13.18
C ALA A 327 -2.27 -21.81 -14.03
N ALA A 328 -2.77 -20.79 -14.73
CA ALA A 328 -1.92 -19.89 -15.50
C ALA A 328 -1.07 -18.97 -14.58
N ARG A 329 -1.60 -18.54 -13.44
CA ARG A 329 -0.83 -17.80 -12.42
C ARG A 329 0.25 -18.67 -11.79
N ASP A 330 -0.03 -19.95 -11.54
CA ASP A 330 0.98 -20.92 -11.07
C ASP A 330 2.14 -21.04 -12.07
N ALA A 331 1.84 -21.06 -13.37
CA ALA A 331 2.86 -21.07 -14.42
C ALA A 331 3.66 -19.76 -14.47
N ILE A 332 3.00 -18.60 -14.34
CA ILE A 332 3.66 -17.28 -14.25
C ILE A 332 4.56 -17.20 -13.01
N PHE A 333 4.10 -17.70 -11.87
CA PHE A 333 4.89 -17.78 -10.64
C PHE A 333 6.16 -18.64 -10.84
N ALA A 334 6.01 -19.82 -11.44
CA ALA A 334 7.11 -20.72 -11.73
C ALA A 334 8.14 -20.09 -12.69
N GLU A 335 7.65 -19.35 -13.70
CA GLU A 335 8.50 -18.65 -14.66
C GLU A 335 9.29 -17.50 -14.02
N HIS A 336 8.66 -16.68 -13.16
CA HIS A 336 9.38 -15.65 -12.40
C HIS A 336 10.44 -16.26 -11.49
N ARG A 337 10.14 -17.40 -10.86
CA ARG A 337 11.12 -18.14 -10.05
C ARG A 337 12.28 -18.63 -10.94
N ARG A 338 11.99 -19.24 -12.08
CA ARG A 338 13.00 -19.71 -13.04
C ARG A 338 13.89 -18.56 -13.51
N TYR A 339 13.27 -17.45 -13.93
CA TYR A 339 13.99 -16.25 -14.38
C TYR A 339 14.93 -15.73 -13.29
N GLN A 340 14.45 -15.52 -12.09
CA GLN A 340 15.26 -14.87 -11.05
C GLN A 340 16.33 -15.82 -10.48
N GLN A 341 16.04 -17.10 -10.31
CA GLN A 341 17.05 -18.12 -9.96
C GLN A 341 18.13 -18.21 -11.03
N GLY A 342 17.73 -18.22 -12.30
CA GLY A 342 18.63 -18.27 -13.43
C GLY A 342 19.50 -17.00 -13.55
N LEU A 343 18.96 -15.82 -13.25
CA LEU A 343 19.72 -14.57 -13.18
C LEU A 343 20.85 -14.67 -12.13
N MET A 344 20.52 -15.13 -10.93
CA MET A 344 21.51 -15.27 -9.86
C MET A 344 22.56 -16.34 -10.21
N TRP A 345 22.12 -17.45 -10.82
CA TRP A 345 23.03 -18.46 -11.34
C TRP A 345 23.96 -17.93 -12.44
N PHE A 346 23.40 -17.19 -13.43
CA PHE A 346 24.15 -16.58 -14.50
C PHE A 346 25.23 -15.64 -13.96
N LEU A 347 24.87 -14.73 -13.09
CA LEU A 347 25.80 -13.77 -12.50
C LEU A 347 26.92 -14.43 -11.68
N ALA A 348 26.63 -15.55 -11.01
CA ALA A 348 27.59 -16.25 -10.17
C ALA A 348 28.48 -17.25 -10.94
N ASN A 349 28.03 -17.80 -12.10
CA ASN A 349 28.66 -19.00 -12.68
C ASN A 349 28.99 -18.89 -14.17
N ASP A 350 28.37 -17.99 -14.95
CA ASP A 350 28.59 -17.96 -16.40
C ASP A 350 30.03 -17.56 -16.72
N SER A 351 30.76 -18.44 -17.41
CA SER A 351 32.19 -18.25 -17.72
C SER A 351 32.49 -17.07 -18.63
N ARG A 352 31.49 -16.57 -19.37
CA ARG A 352 31.60 -15.37 -20.22
C ARG A 352 31.72 -14.08 -19.42
N LEU A 353 31.31 -14.10 -18.14
CA LEU A 353 31.34 -12.94 -17.28
C LEU A 353 32.71 -12.74 -16.64
N PRO A 354 33.11 -11.48 -16.34
CA PRO A 354 34.31 -11.18 -15.58
C PRO A 354 34.33 -11.92 -14.22
N ALA A 355 35.49 -12.45 -13.85
CA ALA A 355 35.67 -13.19 -12.60
C ALA A 355 35.25 -12.37 -11.36
N ALA A 356 35.46 -11.05 -11.38
CA ALA A 356 35.07 -10.15 -10.31
C ALA A 356 33.54 -10.15 -10.08
N ILE A 357 32.72 -10.11 -11.13
CA ILE A 357 31.24 -10.17 -11.05
C ILE A 357 30.82 -11.52 -10.48
N ARG A 358 31.38 -12.62 -11.03
CA ARG A 358 31.05 -13.97 -10.56
C ARG A 358 31.38 -14.18 -9.08
N SER A 359 32.59 -13.78 -8.67
CA SER A 359 33.02 -13.91 -7.26
C SER A 359 32.21 -13.04 -6.32
N ALA A 360 31.90 -11.78 -6.70
CA ALA A 360 31.07 -10.89 -5.92
C ALA A 360 29.66 -11.45 -5.74
N THR A 361 29.03 -11.98 -6.79
CA THR A 361 27.71 -12.61 -6.69
C THR A 361 27.74 -13.91 -5.90
N ALA A 362 28.74 -14.79 -6.12
CA ALA A 362 28.88 -16.05 -5.41
C ALA A 362 29.24 -15.90 -3.91
N SER A 363 29.68 -14.70 -3.49
CA SER A 363 29.84 -14.39 -2.06
C SER A 363 28.52 -14.33 -1.30
N TRP A 364 27.42 -14.09 -2.00
CA TRP A 364 26.06 -14.15 -1.48
C TRP A 364 25.41 -15.52 -1.71
N GLY A 365 24.37 -15.81 -0.92
CA GLY A 365 23.49 -16.95 -1.09
C GLY A 365 22.21 -16.76 -0.29
N LEU A 366 21.28 -17.70 -0.43
CA LEU A 366 20.03 -17.69 0.32
C LEU A 366 20.30 -18.02 1.80
N ALA A 367 19.60 -17.37 2.71
CA ALA A 367 19.69 -17.65 4.13
C ALA A 367 19.06 -19.03 4.43
N ALA A 368 19.84 -19.94 5.02
CA ALA A 368 19.43 -21.34 5.21
C ALA A 368 18.36 -21.51 6.30
N ASP A 369 18.22 -20.55 7.18
CA ASP A 369 17.22 -20.50 8.26
C ASP A 369 15.93 -19.75 7.90
N GLU A 370 15.86 -19.20 6.68
CA GLU A 370 14.64 -18.60 6.13
C GLU A 370 14.04 -19.48 5.05
N PHE A 371 12.69 -19.48 4.95
CA PHE A 371 11.96 -20.24 3.91
C PHE A 371 12.40 -21.72 3.78
N THR A 372 12.60 -22.36 4.92
CA THR A 372 13.17 -23.73 4.99
C THR A 372 12.36 -24.76 4.20
N THR A 373 11.04 -24.59 4.08
CA THR A 373 10.15 -25.48 3.31
C THR A 373 10.28 -25.32 1.79
N THR A 374 10.91 -24.25 1.32
CA THR A 374 11.10 -23.95 -0.10
C THR A 374 12.57 -23.87 -0.51
N GLY A 375 13.48 -24.39 0.35
CA GLY A 375 14.92 -24.42 0.08
C GLY A 375 15.57 -23.03 0.12
N GLY A 376 15.12 -22.16 1.02
CA GLY A 376 15.60 -20.78 1.17
C GLY A 376 14.99 -19.79 0.15
N TRP A 377 14.13 -20.26 -0.77
CA TRP A 377 13.49 -19.38 -1.75
C TRP A 377 12.21 -18.75 -1.21
N PRO A 378 11.98 -17.43 -1.40
CA PRO A 378 10.76 -16.78 -0.93
C PRO A 378 9.50 -17.45 -1.48
N PRO A 379 8.49 -17.70 -0.64
CA PRO A 379 7.24 -18.35 -1.07
C PRO A 379 6.25 -17.38 -1.73
N GLN A 380 6.45 -16.06 -1.61
CA GLN A 380 5.56 -15.02 -2.11
C GLN A 380 6.18 -14.29 -3.30
N LEU A 381 5.49 -14.29 -4.44
CA LEU A 381 5.80 -13.41 -5.55
C LEU A 381 5.38 -11.97 -5.19
N TYR A 382 6.22 -10.98 -5.46
CA TYR A 382 5.85 -9.58 -5.27
C TYR A 382 4.91 -9.14 -6.38
N VAL A 383 3.64 -9.41 -6.17
CA VAL A 383 2.54 -8.88 -6.99
C VAL A 383 2.36 -7.41 -6.62
N ARG A 384 3.06 -6.52 -7.33
CA ARG A 384 3.02 -5.08 -7.04
C ARG A 384 1.68 -4.45 -7.37
N GLU A 385 1.03 -4.98 -8.38
CA GLU A 385 -0.26 -4.52 -8.88
C GLU A 385 -0.92 -5.62 -9.71
N ALA A 386 -2.22 -5.85 -9.51
CA ALA A 386 -3.01 -6.73 -10.36
C ALA A 386 -4.31 -6.01 -10.77
N ARG A 387 -5.46 -6.41 -10.21
CA ARG A 387 -6.71 -5.67 -10.39
C ARG A 387 -6.76 -4.49 -9.41
N ARG A 388 -7.38 -3.40 -9.84
CA ARG A 388 -7.75 -2.26 -8.99
C ARG A 388 -9.26 -2.04 -9.14
N MET A 389 -9.97 -1.96 -8.02
CA MET A 389 -11.41 -1.71 -8.01
C MET A 389 -11.75 -0.39 -8.71
N VAL A 390 -12.91 -0.31 -9.33
CA VAL A 390 -13.50 0.94 -9.79
C VAL A 390 -14.71 1.26 -8.91
N SER A 391 -14.58 2.28 -8.07
CA SER A 391 -15.58 2.64 -7.07
C SER A 391 -16.01 4.11 -7.18
N ALA A 392 -16.83 4.57 -6.22
CA ALA A 392 -17.33 5.95 -6.17
C ALA A 392 -16.23 7.00 -5.90
N TYR A 393 -15.08 6.58 -5.43
CA TYR A 393 -13.88 7.41 -5.27
C TYR A 393 -12.66 6.66 -5.80
N VAL A 394 -11.96 7.25 -6.75
CA VAL A 394 -10.69 6.74 -7.26
C VAL A 394 -9.58 7.60 -6.66
N MET A 395 -8.68 6.99 -5.89
CA MET A 395 -7.47 7.67 -5.42
C MET A 395 -6.58 7.97 -6.63
N THR A 396 -6.05 9.19 -6.71
CA THR A 396 -5.29 9.68 -7.87
C THR A 396 -3.97 10.33 -7.46
N GLU A 397 -3.14 10.73 -8.43
CA GLU A 397 -1.95 11.56 -8.21
C GLU A 397 -2.27 12.81 -7.39
N HIS A 398 -3.47 13.39 -7.56
CA HIS A 398 -3.89 14.61 -6.85
C HIS A 398 -4.04 14.38 -5.35
N ASP A 399 -4.53 13.20 -4.94
CA ASP A 399 -4.58 12.81 -3.51
C ASP A 399 -3.16 12.65 -2.95
N CYS A 400 -2.27 11.95 -3.68
CA CYS A 400 -0.89 11.74 -3.26
C CYS A 400 -0.12 13.06 -3.12
N ARG A 401 -0.38 14.04 -3.99
CA ARG A 401 0.21 15.38 -3.93
C ARG A 401 -0.49 16.31 -2.95
N ARG A 402 -1.58 15.86 -2.31
CA ARG A 402 -2.43 16.66 -1.41
C ARG A 402 -3.09 17.87 -2.11
N ASN A 403 -3.27 17.83 -3.42
CA ASN A 403 -4.06 18.79 -4.17
C ASN A 403 -5.56 18.63 -3.88
N VAL A 404 -5.95 17.40 -3.49
CA VAL A 404 -7.30 17.04 -3.02
C VAL A 404 -7.15 16.32 -1.70
N THR A 405 -8.10 16.49 -0.79
CA THR A 405 -8.14 15.81 0.50
C THR A 405 -9.46 15.06 0.62
N ALA A 406 -9.38 13.74 0.84
CA ALA A 406 -10.55 12.91 1.05
C ALA A 406 -11.33 13.38 2.31
N ALA A 407 -12.65 13.56 2.17
CA ALA A 407 -13.52 14.00 3.26
C ALA A 407 -13.89 12.87 4.25
N ASP A 408 -13.57 11.62 3.89
CA ASP A 408 -13.92 10.39 4.60
C ASP A 408 -12.69 9.51 4.86
N PRO A 409 -11.61 10.04 5.52
CA PRO A 409 -10.37 9.31 5.71
C PRO A 409 -10.51 8.05 6.58
N VAL A 410 -9.94 6.94 6.14
CA VAL A 410 -9.90 5.67 6.88
C VAL A 410 -8.49 5.22 7.24
N GLY A 411 -7.50 6.01 6.91
CA GLY A 411 -6.08 5.80 7.19
C GLY A 411 -5.23 6.72 6.34
N MET A 412 -3.91 6.64 6.53
CA MET A 412 -2.94 7.47 5.84
C MET A 412 -2.02 6.61 4.98
N ALA A 413 -1.63 7.12 3.81
CA ALA A 413 -0.49 6.64 3.05
C ALA A 413 0.56 7.75 2.94
N SER A 414 1.83 7.39 2.72
CA SER A 414 2.91 8.38 2.74
C SER A 414 4.15 7.97 1.95
N TYR A 415 4.04 6.94 1.11
CA TYR A 415 5.17 6.52 0.29
C TYR A 415 5.23 7.28 -1.04
N THR A 416 6.44 7.37 -1.61
CA THR A 416 6.67 7.88 -2.96
C THR A 416 5.71 7.21 -3.98
N MET A 417 5.22 7.95 -4.96
CA MET A 417 4.55 7.33 -6.11
C MET A 417 5.59 6.53 -6.89
N ASP A 418 5.48 5.20 -6.80
CA ASP A 418 6.49 4.24 -7.23
C ASP A 418 5.88 3.18 -8.15
N SER A 419 6.30 3.22 -9.42
CA SER A 419 6.02 2.20 -10.43
C SER A 419 7.33 1.64 -10.95
N HIS A 420 7.39 0.32 -11.11
CA HIS A 420 8.54 -0.35 -11.71
C HIS A 420 8.43 -0.41 -13.23
N ASN A 421 9.54 -0.71 -13.91
CA ASN A 421 9.55 -0.86 -15.37
C ASN A 421 8.47 -1.83 -15.86
N CYS A 422 7.73 -1.42 -16.89
CA CYS A 422 6.67 -2.20 -17.50
C CYS A 422 7.11 -2.90 -18.77
N GLN A 423 8.01 -2.31 -19.56
CA GLN A 423 8.49 -2.89 -20.81
C GLN A 423 9.92 -2.49 -21.14
N ARG A 424 10.50 -3.21 -22.11
CA ARG A 424 11.70 -2.80 -22.85
C ARG A 424 11.32 -2.37 -24.25
N VAL A 425 11.94 -1.31 -24.75
CA VAL A 425 11.60 -0.68 -26.03
C VAL A 425 12.87 -0.31 -26.81
N VAL A 426 12.74 -0.09 -28.11
CA VAL A 426 13.80 0.50 -28.93
C VAL A 426 13.60 2.01 -28.99
N VAL A 427 14.66 2.75 -28.64
CA VAL A 427 14.75 4.21 -28.81
C VAL A 427 16.10 4.50 -29.44
N ASP A 428 16.12 5.21 -30.56
CA ASP A 428 17.33 5.56 -31.31
C ASP A 428 18.26 4.36 -31.61
N GLY A 429 17.67 3.20 -31.93
CA GLY A 429 18.39 1.97 -32.23
C GLY A 429 18.98 1.23 -31.02
N LEU A 430 18.75 1.72 -29.81
CA LEU A 430 19.21 1.14 -28.53
C LEU A 430 18.05 0.66 -27.67
N VAL A 431 18.33 -0.29 -26.78
CA VAL A 431 17.33 -0.73 -25.80
C VAL A 431 17.19 0.30 -24.68
N LYS A 432 15.94 0.56 -24.30
CA LYS A 432 15.55 1.35 -23.11
C LYS A 432 14.49 0.60 -22.31
N ASN A 433 14.47 0.84 -21.00
CA ASN A 433 13.36 0.46 -20.14
C ASN A 433 12.32 1.58 -20.10
N GLU A 434 11.06 1.22 -19.87
CA GLU A 434 9.95 2.17 -19.76
C GLU A 434 9.01 1.74 -18.63
N GLY A 435 8.44 2.71 -17.90
CA GLY A 435 7.44 2.52 -16.85
C GLY A 435 7.92 2.80 -15.42
N ASP A 436 9.22 3.02 -15.21
CA ASP A 436 9.74 3.38 -13.88
C ASP A 436 9.36 4.82 -13.53
N VAL A 437 8.65 4.98 -12.42
CA VAL A 437 8.28 6.28 -11.86
C VAL A 437 8.61 6.28 -10.37
N GLN A 438 9.41 7.23 -9.91
CA GLN A 438 9.77 7.40 -8.51
C GLN A 438 9.69 8.88 -8.15
N ILE A 439 8.50 9.35 -7.79
CA ILE A 439 8.22 10.76 -7.51
C ILE A 439 7.79 10.91 -6.06
N GLY A 440 8.56 11.69 -5.28
CA GLY A 440 8.27 12.01 -3.90
C GLY A 440 6.96 12.77 -3.73
N ILE A 441 6.37 12.67 -2.55
CA ILE A 441 5.13 13.35 -2.17
C ILE A 441 5.39 14.32 -1.01
N PRO A 442 4.52 15.32 -0.79
CA PRO A 442 4.73 16.35 0.25
C PRO A 442 4.66 15.83 1.69
N GLY A 443 4.09 14.65 1.91
CA GLY A 443 3.89 14.04 3.23
C GLY A 443 2.74 13.04 3.22
N ALA A 444 2.32 12.59 4.40
CA ALA A 444 1.20 11.65 4.49
C ALA A 444 -0.11 12.29 4.01
N TYR A 445 -0.91 11.51 3.30
CA TYR A 445 -2.22 11.91 2.75
C TYR A 445 -3.30 10.88 3.12
N PRO A 446 -4.58 11.32 3.28
CA PRO A 446 -5.66 10.45 3.70
C PRO A 446 -6.18 9.58 2.56
N ILE A 447 -6.55 8.34 2.88
CA ILE A 447 -7.24 7.41 1.97
C ILE A 447 -8.74 7.46 2.23
N SER A 448 -9.54 7.65 1.17
CA SER A 448 -11.00 7.71 1.23
C SER A 448 -11.63 6.35 1.60
N TYR A 449 -12.64 6.34 2.48
CA TYR A 449 -13.47 5.18 2.74
C TYR A 449 -14.12 4.63 1.47
N ARG A 450 -14.59 5.51 0.58
CA ARG A 450 -15.23 5.12 -0.68
C ARG A 450 -14.29 4.45 -1.66
N SER A 451 -12.97 4.54 -1.46
CA SER A 451 -12.00 3.83 -2.30
C SER A 451 -11.81 2.36 -1.92
N ILE A 452 -12.22 1.94 -0.70
CA ILE A 452 -12.08 0.57 -0.21
C ILE A 452 -13.40 -0.21 -0.17
N VAL A 453 -14.51 0.40 -0.61
CA VAL A 453 -15.82 -0.26 -0.72
C VAL A 453 -16.37 -0.13 -2.14
N PRO A 454 -16.99 -1.17 -2.72
CA PRO A 454 -17.63 -1.09 -4.03
C PRO A 454 -18.74 -0.04 -4.08
N SER A 455 -19.12 0.41 -5.27
CA SER A 455 -20.33 1.20 -5.46
C SER A 455 -21.56 0.42 -5.02
N SER A 456 -22.57 1.09 -4.43
CA SER A 456 -23.76 0.46 -3.83
C SER A 456 -24.55 -0.45 -4.78
N GLY A 457 -24.58 -0.11 -6.06
CA GLY A 457 -25.22 -0.95 -7.09
C GLY A 457 -24.48 -2.24 -7.42
N GLN A 458 -23.22 -2.38 -7.03
CA GLN A 458 -22.38 -3.53 -7.35
C GLN A 458 -22.36 -4.56 -6.22
N CYS A 459 -21.89 -4.18 -5.03
CA CYS A 459 -21.84 -5.08 -3.88
C CYS A 459 -21.97 -4.31 -2.56
N THR A 460 -22.88 -4.75 -1.68
CA THR A 460 -23.23 -4.01 -0.45
C THR A 460 -22.53 -4.50 0.80
N ASN A 461 -21.89 -5.67 0.76
CA ASN A 461 -21.26 -6.31 1.91
C ASN A 461 -19.86 -6.87 1.63
N LEU A 462 -19.15 -6.28 0.68
CA LEU A 462 -17.75 -6.57 0.37
C LEU A 462 -16.89 -5.33 0.62
N ALA A 463 -15.75 -5.49 1.29
CA ALA A 463 -14.70 -4.47 1.36
C ALA A 463 -13.42 -4.98 0.67
N VAL A 464 -12.67 -4.07 0.02
CA VAL A 464 -11.50 -4.38 -0.82
C VAL A 464 -10.34 -3.46 -0.45
N PRO A 465 -9.65 -3.71 0.67
CA PRO A 465 -8.61 -2.80 1.17
C PRO A 465 -7.26 -2.92 0.44
N VAL A 466 -7.01 -4.02 -0.30
CA VAL A 466 -5.75 -4.25 -1.03
C VAL A 466 -5.88 -3.84 -2.50
N CYS A 467 -6.77 -4.43 -3.24
CA CYS A 467 -7.08 -4.08 -4.64
C CYS A 467 -8.06 -2.88 -4.70
N LEU A 468 -7.82 -1.84 -3.90
CA LEU A 468 -8.70 -0.69 -3.74
C LEU A 468 -8.81 0.14 -5.01
N SER A 469 -9.76 1.08 -5.02
CA SER A 469 -10.01 1.98 -6.14
C SER A 469 -8.95 3.09 -6.18
N ALA A 470 -8.02 2.97 -7.10
CA ALA A 470 -6.92 3.91 -7.33
C ALA A 470 -6.46 3.87 -8.79
N SER A 471 -5.95 4.98 -9.31
CA SER A 471 -5.20 4.99 -10.56
C SER A 471 -3.89 4.20 -10.41
N HIS A 472 -3.31 3.75 -11.53
CA HIS A 472 -2.04 3.03 -11.51
C HIS A 472 -0.96 3.76 -10.69
N ILE A 473 -0.80 5.07 -10.92
CA ILE A 473 0.28 5.81 -10.26
C ILE A 473 0.00 6.09 -8.78
N ALA A 474 -1.25 6.37 -8.39
CA ALA A 474 -1.62 6.51 -6.99
C ALA A 474 -1.48 5.19 -6.24
N TYR A 475 -1.87 4.08 -6.88
CA TYR A 475 -1.68 2.75 -6.32
C TYR A 475 -0.20 2.47 -6.02
N GLY A 476 0.73 2.96 -6.84
CA GLY A 476 2.17 2.90 -6.61
C GLY A 476 2.63 3.49 -5.26
N SER A 477 1.90 4.46 -4.71
CA SER A 477 2.13 5.04 -3.37
C SER A 477 1.38 4.30 -2.26
N ILE A 478 0.21 3.71 -2.59
CA ILE A 478 -0.70 3.10 -1.61
C ILE A 478 -0.34 1.64 -1.31
N ARG A 479 0.18 0.90 -2.29
CA ARG A 479 0.44 -0.56 -2.26
C ARG A 479 1.50 -1.02 -1.25
N MET A 480 1.69 -0.30 -0.17
CA MET A 480 2.67 -0.62 0.86
C MET A 480 2.04 -1.47 1.96
N GLU A 481 2.77 -2.48 2.45
CA GLU A 481 2.28 -3.42 3.46
C GLU A 481 1.68 -2.74 4.71
N PRO A 482 2.31 -1.68 5.30
CA PRO A 482 1.69 -0.99 6.43
C PRO A 482 0.36 -0.31 6.05
N VAL A 483 0.23 0.20 4.81
CA VAL A 483 -1.03 0.82 4.34
C VAL A 483 -2.11 -0.23 4.16
N PHE A 484 -1.79 -1.40 3.61
CA PHE A 484 -2.72 -2.52 3.51
C PHE A 484 -3.24 -2.97 4.88
N MET A 485 -2.37 -3.05 5.90
CA MET A 485 -2.78 -3.35 7.28
C MET A 485 -3.72 -2.27 7.85
N ILE A 486 -3.41 -0.98 7.64
CA ILE A 486 -4.23 0.16 8.07
C ILE A 486 -5.63 0.08 7.44
N LEU A 487 -5.71 -0.08 6.11
CA LEU A 487 -6.96 -0.13 5.37
C LEU A 487 -7.80 -1.37 5.74
N ALA A 488 -7.14 -2.50 5.98
CA ALA A 488 -7.81 -3.73 6.38
C ALA A 488 -8.42 -3.64 7.79
N GLN A 489 -7.73 -3.02 8.75
CA GLN A 489 -8.31 -2.73 10.06
C GLN A 489 -9.54 -1.84 9.92
N SER A 490 -9.45 -0.79 9.11
CA SER A 490 -10.54 0.15 8.91
C SER A 490 -11.73 -0.48 8.20
N ALA A 491 -11.49 -1.30 7.18
CA ALA A 491 -12.51 -2.05 6.47
C ALA A 491 -13.23 -3.07 7.37
N ALA A 492 -12.49 -3.81 8.21
CA ALA A 492 -13.08 -4.73 9.18
C ALA A 492 -13.91 -4.00 10.23
N THR A 493 -13.41 -2.85 10.72
CA THR A 493 -14.18 -1.99 11.64
C THR A 493 -15.49 -1.55 11.00
N ALA A 494 -15.44 -1.09 9.72
CA ALA A 494 -16.64 -0.70 8.99
C ALA A 494 -17.61 -1.86 8.79
N ALA A 495 -17.10 -3.06 8.45
CA ALA A 495 -17.91 -4.25 8.26
C ALA A 495 -18.69 -4.62 9.53
N ILE A 496 -18.04 -4.59 10.69
CA ILE A 496 -18.69 -4.92 11.95
C ILE A 496 -19.71 -3.84 12.35
N LEU A 497 -19.36 -2.55 12.26
CA LEU A 497 -20.30 -1.47 12.56
C LEU A 497 -21.52 -1.47 11.62
N ALA A 498 -21.34 -1.79 10.34
CA ALA A 498 -22.44 -1.91 9.39
C ALA A 498 -23.36 -3.09 9.72
N THR A 499 -22.77 -4.22 10.15
CA THR A 499 -23.53 -5.37 10.65
C THR A 499 -24.35 -5.03 11.89
N ASP A 500 -23.74 -4.35 12.86
CA ASP A 500 -24.40 -3.95 14.11
C ASP A 500 -25.54 -2.95 13.89
N ALA A 501 -25.37 -2.05 12.90
CA ALA A 501 -26.40 -1.09 12.50
C ALA A 501 -27.43 -1.66 11.50
N ALA A 502 -27.27 -2.90 11.03
CA ALA A 502 -28.09 -3.54 9.99
C ALA A 502 -28.19 -2.71 8.69
N VAL A 503 -27.08 -2.08 8.27
CA VAL A 503 -26.98 -1.28 7.04
C VAL A 503 -25.94 -1.87 6.07
N SER A 504 -25.90 -1.38 4.84
CA SER A 504 -24.81 -1.68 3.91
C SER A 504 -23.53 -0.90 4.28
N LEU A 505 -22.38 -1.36 3.77
CA LEU A 505 -21.12 -0.63 3.93
C LEU A 505 -21.24 0.83 3.44
N GLN A 506 -21.93 1.05 2.34
CA GLN A 506 -22.10 2.38 1.73
C GLN A 506 -23.04 3.30 2.53
N GLN A 507 -23.89 2.73 3.39
CA GLN A 507 -24.82 3.48 4.25
C GLN A 507 -24.28 3.71 5.66
N LEU A 508 -23.11 3.15 5.97
CA LEU A 508 -22.49 3.31 7.28
C LEU A 508 -22.21 4.80 7.56
N SER A 509 -22.56 5.25 8.77
CA SER A 509 -22.25 6.60 9.25
C SER A 509 -20.73 6.79 9.36
N TYR A 510 -20.16 7.63 8.48
CA TYR A 510 -18.73 7.92 8.53
C TYR A 510 -18.29 8.54 9.87
N PRO A 511 -19.03 9.49 10.50
CA PRO A 511 -18.66 9.99 11.83
C PRO A 511 -18.54 8.87 12.88
N ALA A 512 -19.43 7.86 12.86
CA ALA A 512 -19.35 6.73 13.78
C ALA A 512 -18.12 5.85 13.47
N LEU A 513 -17.85 5.59 12.19
CA LEU A 513 -16.65 4.87 11.76
C LEU A 513 -15.38 5.61 12.21
N ALA A 514 -15.27 6.90 11.91
CA ALA A 514 -14.10 7.72 12.25
C ALA A 514 -13.84 7.78 13.76
N ALA A 515 -14.91 7.89 14.56
CA ALA A 515 -14.79 7.87 16.02
C ALA A 515 -14.22 6.54 16.51
N ARG A 516 -14.70 5.41 15.98
CA ARG A 516 -14.21 4.07 16.33
C ARG A 516 -12.77 3.86 15.87
N LEU A 517 -12.42 4.28 14.64
CA LEU A 517 -11.06 4.15 14.13
C LEU A 517 -10.05 4.90 14.99
N ARG A 518 -10.37 6.14 15.42
CA ARG A 518 -9.52 6.91 16.34
C ARG A 518 -9.38 6.22 17.69
N ALA A 519 -10.47 5.67 18.25
CA ALA A 519 -10.44 4.93 19.51
C ALA A 519 -9.57 3.66 19.42
N ASP A 520 -9.52 3.02 18.24
CA ASP A 520 -8.68 1.86 17.98
C ASP A 520 -7.24 2.26 17.53
N GLY A 521 -6.86 3.53 17.65
CA GLY A 521 -5.51 4.04 17.40
C GLY A 521 -5.16 4.28 15.94
N GLN A 522 -6.13 4.32 15.03
CA GLN A 522 -5.90 4.69 13.64
C GLN A 522 -5.65 6.20 13.50
N ILE A 523 -4.74 6.54 12.59
CA ILE A 523 -4.39 7.92 12.28
C ILE A 523 -5.14 8.33 11.00
N LEU A 524 -6.02 9.31 11.13
CA LEU A 524 -6.91 9.77 10.04
C LEU A 524 -6.55 11.16 9.52
N GLN A 525 -5.55 11.80 10.13
CA GLN A 525 -5.11 13.16 9.80
C GLN A 525 -3.61 13.30 9.98
N TRP A 526 -2.96 14.06 9.12
CA TRP A 526 -1.53 14.39 9.21
C TRP A 526 -1.29 15.89 8.94
N PRO A 527 -0.45 16.58 9.71
CA PRO A 527 0.22 16.07 10.92
C PRO A 527 -0.79 15.63 12.00
N ILE A 528 -0.34 14.73 12.87
CA ILE A 528 -1.17 14.23 13.98
C ILE A 528 -1.45 15.40 14.93
N PRO A 529 -2.71 15.72 15.24
CA PRO A 529 -3.01 16.72 16.25
C PRO A 529 -2.42 16.31 17.61
N THR A 530 -1.75 17.24 18.28
CA THR A 530 -1.30 17.02 19.67
C THR A 530 -2.55 16.81 20.56
N PRO A 531 -2.57 15.86 21.51
CA PRO A 531 -3.69 15.71 22.41
C PRO A 531 -4.05 17.06 23.07
N GLY A 532 -5.31 17.45 22.96
CA GLY A 532 -5.75 18.79 23.41
C GLY A 532 -5.48 19.92 22.40
N GLU A 533 -5.08 19.60 21.17
CA GLU A 533 -4.85 20.56 20.10
C GLU A 533 -6.04 20.58 19.13
N VAL A 534 -6.42 21.79 18.70
CA VAL A 534 -7.38 22.00 17.60
C VAL A 534 -6.75 22.95 16.59
N ILE A 535 -6.65 22.53 15.32
CA ILE A 535 -6.18 23.34 14.21
C ILE A 535 -7.34 23.60 13.25
N LEU A 536 -7.46 24.85 12.80
CA LEU A 536 -8.37 25.26 11.74
C LEU A 536 -7.57 25.90 10.62
N ASP A 537 -7.67 25.34 9.44
CA ASP A 537 -7.11 25.81 8.17
C ASP A 537 -8.10 26.75 7.47
N ASN A 538 -7.61 27.70 6.65
CA ASN A 538 -8.50 28.55 5.85
C ASN A 538 -9.41 27.73 4.93
N ALA A 539 -8.96 26.61 4.40
CA ALA A 539 -9.72 25.72 3.54
C ALA A 539 -10.64 24.75 4.31
N ALA A 540 -10.73 24.83 5.65
CA ALA A 540 -11.60 23.95 6.44
C ALA A 540 -13.07 24.08 6.01
N SER A 541 -13.75 22.92 5.92
CA SER A 541 -15.16 22.83 5.50
C SER A 541 -16.15 23.39 6.51
N SER A 542 -15.70 23.66 7.74
CA SER A 542 -16.50 24.25 8.82
C SER A 542 -15.61 25.07 9.77
N GLY A 543 -16.22 25.97 10.53
CA GLY A 543 -15.51 26.80 11.51
C GLY A 543 -14.76 27.99 10.90
N VAL A 544 -14.82 28.23 9.60
CA VAL A 544 -14.23 29.42 8.95
C VAL A 544 -15.32 30.26 8.30
N THR A 545 -15.38 31.53 8.67
CA THR A 545 -16.34 32.49 8.08
C THR A 545 -15.62 33.72 7.54
N ARG A 546 -16.08 34.22 6.39
CA ARG A 546 -15.49 35.34 5.66
C ARG A 546 -16.51 36.48 5.52
N ALA A 547 -16.02 37.68 5.71
CA ALA A 547 -16.70 38.90 5.29
C ALA A 547 -15.82 39.62 4.26
N GLY A 548 -16.43 40.17 3.22
CA GLY A 548 -15.72 40.78 2.11
C GLY A 548 -15.13 39.76 1.14
N THR A 549 -14.07 40.14 0.42
CA THR A 549 -13.43 39.28 -0.62
C THR A 549 -12.07 38.78 -0.16
N TRP A 550 -11.90 37.46 -0.17
CA TRP A 550 -10.65 36.78 0.09
C TRP A 550 -10.28 35.93 -1.11
N LEU A 551 -9.01 35.95 -1.53
CA LEU A 551 -8.51 35.24 -2.69
C LEU A 551 -7.52 34.16 -2.23
N SER A 552 -7.72 32.93 -2.70
CA SER A 552 -6.82 31.82 -2.46
C SER A 552 -5.52 31.97 -3.27
N SER A 553 -4.40 31.55 -2.71
CA SER A 553 -3.08 31.57 -3.34
C SER A 553 -2.14 30.49 -2.79
N THR A 554 -1.28 29.99 -3.66
CA THR A 554 -0.15 29.10 -3.33
C THR A 554 1.20 29.71 -3.70
N SER A 555 1.24 30.98 -4.10
CA SER A 555 2.41 31.63 -4.68
C SER A 555 3.59 31.80 -3.72
N ILE A 556 3.34 31.86 -2.41
CA ILE A 556 4.38 31.95 -1.38
C ILE A 556 4.30 30.71 -0.51
N SER A 557 5.40 29.97 -0.41
CA SER A 557 5.49 28.75 0.42
C SER A 557 5.41 29.03 1.93
N GLY A 558 5.13 27.99 2.72
CA GLY A 558 5.07 28.08 4.18
C GLY A 558 3.65 28.10 4.74
N PHE A 559 2.62 28.00 3.92
CA PHE A 559 1.22 27.86 4.37
C PHE A 559 0.98 26.47 5.00
N TYR A 560 -0.09 26.37 5.78
CA TYR A 560 -0.65 25.15 6.32
C TYR A 560 -1.77 24.68 5.37
N GLY A 561 -1.94 23.38 5.18
CA GLY A 561 -2.98 22.86 4.31
C GLY A 561 -2.71 23.07 2.81
N PRO A 562 -3.77 23.25 1.98
CA PRO A 562 -3.64 23.30 0.53
C PRO A 562 -3.22 24.67 -0.01
N ASP A 563 -3.55 25.77 0.68
CA ASP A 563 -3.33 27.15 0.24
C ASP A 563 -3.36 28.12 1.42
N TYR A 564 -3.29 29.42 1.12
CA TYR A 564 -3.60 30.50 2.04
C TYR A 564 -4.51 31.52 1.35
N GLU A 565 -5.26 32.31 2.10
CA GLU A 565 -6.06 33.39 1.56
C GLU A 565 -5.47 34.78 1.87
N HIS A 566 -5.78 35.77 1.00
CA HIS A 566 -5.37 37.14 1.20
C HIS A 566 -6.50 38.15 0.80
N ASP A 567 -6.49 39.32 1.41
CA ASP A 567 -7.46 40.40 1.20
C ASP A 567 -7.25 41.20 -0.09
N ASN A 568 -6.33 40.76 -0.98
CA ASN A 568 -5.89 41.47 -2.17
C ASN A 568 -5.43 42.95 -1.92
N ASN A 569 -5.08 43.26 -0.68
CA ASN A 569 -4.73 44.59 -0.22
C ASN A 569 -5.81 45.66 -0.54
N THR A 570 -7.08 45.26 -0.57
CA THR A 570 -8.25 46.10 -0.89
C THR A 570 -9.30 46.01 0.23
N ALA A 571 -10.33 46.85 0.14
CA ALA A 571 -11.49 46.85 1.04
C ALA A 571 -11.09 46.82 2.53
N LYS A 572 -10.11 47.67 2.91
CA LYS A 572 -9.60 47.78 4.28
C LYS A 572 -10.74 48.16 5.24
N GLY A 573 -10.84 47.39 6.35
CA GLY A 573 -11.94 47.54 7.32
C GLY A 573 -13.22 46.74 6.99
N VAL A 574 -13.37 46.26 5.74
CA VAL A 574 -14.49 45.40 5.31
C VAL A 574 -14.10 43.92 5.35
N ASN A 575 -12.94 43.56 4.77
CA ASN A 575 -12.49 42.19 4.73
C ASN A 575 -12.13 41.67 6.12
N ARG A 576 -12.75 40.57 6.53
CA ARG A 576 -12.53 39.90 7.81
C ARG A 576 -12.61 38.39 7.63
N LEU A 577 -11.74 37.64 8.29
CA LEU A 577 -11.78 36.16 8.30
C LEU A 577 -11.74 35.67 9.75
N ARG A 578 -12.71 34.83 10.11
CA ARG A 578 -12.88 34.30 11.46
C ARG A 578 -12.69 32.76 11.46
N PHE A 579 -11.86 32.31 12.36
CA PHE A 579 -11.70 30.92 12.70
C PHE A 579 -12.43 30.62 14.02
N THR A 580 -13.38 29.68 14.01
CA THR A 580 -14.20 29.30 15.18
C THR A 580 -13.95 27.81 15.48
N PRO A 581 -13.08 27.47 16.44
CA PRO A 581 -12.77 26.06 16.78
C PRO A 581 -13.94 25.40 17.48
N ALA A 582 -14.07 24.07 17.34
CA ALA A 582 -14.86 23.23 18.22
C ALA A 582 -13.95 22.63 19.31
N LEU A 583 -13.76 23.33 20.41
CA LEU A 583 -12.87 22.90 21.47
C LEU A 583 -13.48 21.73 22.27
N PRO A 584 -12.73 20.63 22.52
CA PRO A 584 -13.27 19.41 23.15
C PRO A 584 -13.59 19.59 24.63
N ALA A 585 -12.93 20.52 25.32
CA ALA A 585 -13.10 20.78 26.74
C ALA A 585 -12.97 22.27 27.06
N ALA A 586 -13.55 22.71 28.16
CA ALA A 586 -13.25 24.02 28.74
C ALA A 586 -11.88 24.01 29.42
N GLY A 587 -11.11 25.10 29.29
CA GLY A 587 -9.78 25.17 29.89
C GLY A 587 -8.93 26.31 29.33
N ALA A 588 -7.68 26.35 29.75
CA ALA A 588 -6.68 27.24 29.19
C ALA A 588 -6.15 26.65 27.87
N TYR A 589 -6.05 27.51 26.86
CA TYR A 589 -5.46 27.16 25.55
C TYR A 589 -4.46 28.24 25.15
N THR A 590 -3.28 27.82 24.69
CA THR A 590 -2.37 28.71 23.99
C THR A 590 -2.80 28.76 22.52
N VAL A 591 -3.06 29.98 22.02
CA VAL A 591 -3.54 30.23 20.66
C VAL A 591 -2.38 30.65 19.79
N TYR A 592 -2.28 30.06 18.59
CA TYR A 592 -1.26 30.38 17.60
C TYR A 592 -1.91 30.77 16.28
N LEU A 593 -1.20 31.62 15.53
CA LEU A 593 -1.54 32.00 14.15
C LEU A 593 -0.39 31.60 13.23
N ARG A 594 -0.70 31.19 12.01
CA ARG A 594 0.24 30.91 10.94
C ARG A 594 -0.11 31.72 9.69
N TRP A 595 0.90 32.13 8.93
CA TRP A 595 0.77 32.86 7.67
C TRP A 595 2.01 32.67 6.79
N THR A 596 1.93 33.08 5.51
CA THR A 596 3.08 33.17 4.60
C THR A 596 3.68 34.58 4.68
N SER A 597 4.98 34.72 4.98
CA SER A 597 5.65 36.02 5.06
C SER A 597 6.20 36.48 3.71
N HIS A 598 6.07 37.79 3.45
CA HIS A 598 6.65 38.46 2.29
C HIS A 598 6.71 39.97 2.57
N THR A 599 7.58 40.74 1.87
CA THR A 599 7.77 42.17 2.09
C THR A 599 6.53 43.02 1.83
N ASN A 600 5.59 42.53 1.00
CA ASN A 600 4.32 43.23 0.69
C ASN A 600 3.20 42.95 1.70
N ARG A 601 3.43 42.14 2.75
CA ARG A 601 2.43 41.87 3.80
C ARG A 601 2.30 43.07 4.74
N ALA A 602 1.16 43.14 5.43
CA ALA A 602 0.96 44.15 6.46
C ALA A 602 1.82 43.89 7.70
N SER A 603 2.42 44.94 8.24
CA SER A 603 3.17 44.88 9.50
C SER A 603 2.31 45.08 10.74
N ASN A 604 1.02 45.40 10.55
CA ASN A 604 0.14 45.86 11.61
C ASN A 604 -1.26 45.20 11.54
N VAL A 605 -1.30 43.87 11.31
CA VAL A 605 -2.58 43.14 11.22
C VAL A 605 -3.23 43.01 12.59
N PRO A 606 -4.43 43.56 12.82
CA PRO A 606 -5.17 43.37 14.05
C PRO A 606 -5.83 41.99 14.06
N VAL A 607 -5.54 41.21 15.10
CA VAL A 607 -6.05 39.85 15.30
C VAL A 607 -6.74 39.80 16.67
N ASP A 608 -8.04 39.57 16.66
CA ASP A 608 -8.84 39.45 17.89
C ASP A 608 -8.94 37.96 18.31
N VAL A 609 -8.55 37.69 19.53
CA VAL A 609 -8.83 36.39 20.19
C VAL A 609 -10.06 36.60 21.08
N VAL A 610 -11.17 35.93 20.73
CA VAL A 610 -12.40 35.92 21.50
C VAL A 610 -12.36 34.70 22.44
N HIS A 611 -12.39 34.97 23.74
CA HIS A 611 -12.22 33.94 24.78
C HIS A 611 -13.20 34.19 25.95
N SER A 612 -13.25 33.31 26.95
CA SER A 612 -14.23 33.43 28.06
C SER A 612 -14.12 34.72 28.86
N GLY A 613 -12.95 35.35 28.88
CA GLY A 613 -12.70 36.66 29.54
C GLY A 613 -12.96 37.88 28.65
N GLY A 614 -13.50 37.72 27.42
CA GLY A 614 -13.76 38.80 26.49
C GLY A 614 -12.95 38.71 25.19
N ILE A 615 -12.49 39.86 24.69
CA ILE A 615 -11.71 39.97 23.45
C ILE A 615 -10.33 40.54 23.76
N THR A 616 -9.30 39.88 23.29
CA THR A 616 -7.93 40.41 23.32
C THR A 616 -7.43 40.60 21.88
N THR A 617 -7.09 41.86 21.53
CA THR A 617 -6.50 42.19 20.23
C THR A 617 -4.97 42.08 20.29
N ARG A 618 -4.38 41.42 19.31
CA ARG A 618 -2.93 41.38 19.05
C ARG A 618 -2.63 42.03 17.70
N THR A 619 -1.52 42.73 17.60
CA THR A 619 -1.01 43.26 16.34
C THR A 619 0.08 42.32 15.83
N VAL A 620 -0.04 41.84 14.58
CA VAL A 620 0.85 40.89 13.97
C VAL A 620 1.56 41.50 12.77
N ASP A 621 2.89 41.39 12.73
CA ASP A 621 3.69 41.72 11.54
C ASP A 621 3.84 40.47 10.66
N GLN A 622 3.07 40.45 9.55
CA GLN A 622 3.08 39.31 8.63
C GLN A 622 4.22 39.33 7.60
N ARG A 623 5.12 40.29 7.66
CA ARG A 623 6.34 40.35 6.81
C ARG A 623 7.43 39.38 7.30
N VAL A 624 7.35 38.96 8.56
CA VAL A 624 8.33 38.08 9.23
C VAL A 624 7.66 36.85 9.83
N SER A 625 8.44 35.88 10.28
CA SER A 625 7.97 34.66 10.97
C SER A 625 6.94 33.80 10.19
N GLY A 626 6.89 33.93 8.88
CA GLY A 626 6.03 33.08 8.04
C GLY A 626 6.42 31.61 8.06
N GLY A 627 5.44 30.73 7.84
CA GLY A 627 5.65 29.28 7.85
C GLY A 627 5.81 28.69 9.25
N GLN A 628 5.58 29.48 10.32
CA GLN A 628 5.71 29.05 11.71
C GLN A 628 4.41 29.29 12.49
N TRP A 629 4.23 28.57 13.60
CA TRP A 629 3.16 28.83 14.56
C TRP A 629 3.60 29.93 15.53
N VAL A 630 3.04 31.12 15.38
CA VAL A 630 3.36 32.29 16.22
C VAL A 630 2.30 32.42 17.31
N SER A 631 2.72 32.40 18.58
CA SER A 631 1.81 32.50 19.72
C SER A 631 1.15 33.86 19.80
N LEU A 632 -0.17 33.87 19.95
CA LEU A 632 -0.99 35.04 20.27
C LEU A 632 -1.23 35.19 21.78
N GLY A 633 -0.85 34.20 22.59
CA GLY A 633 -1.02 34.13 24.04
C GLY A 633 -1.88 32.96 24.51
N SER A 634 -2.01 32.84 25.83
CA SER A 634 -2.84 31.80 26.46
C SER A 634 -4.10 32.43 27.07
N TYR A 635 -5.25 31.82 26.83
CA TYR A 635 -6.57 32.32 27.24
C TYR A 635 -7.47 31.19 27.70
N SER A 636 -8.45 31.49 28.55
CA SER A 636 -9.46 30.52 28.96
C SER A 636 -10.60 30.46 27.95
N PHE A 637 -11.01 29.24 27.57
CA PHE A 637 -12.14 28.99 26.66
C PHE A 637 -13.16 28.07 27.27
N SER A 638 -14.41 28.22 26.86
CA SER A 638 -15.47 27.22 27.08
C SER A 638 -15.34 26.08 26.07
N ALA A 639 -15.85 24.89 26.40
CA ALA A 639 -16.02 23.82 25.42
C ALA A 639 -16.96 24.23 24.27
N GLY A 640 -16.78 23.65 23.10
CA GLY A 640 -17.56 23.95 21.89
C GLY A 640 -17.03 25.16 21.13
N SER A 641 -17.92 25.89 20.45
CA SER A 641 -17.58 26.92 19.43
C SER A 641 -17.79 28.36 19.91
N ALA A 642 -17.73 28.62 21.22
CA ALA A 642 -17.94 29.98 21.77
C ALA A 642 -16.72 30.90 21.54
N GLY A 643 -15.51 30.35 21.40
CA GLY A 643 -14.28 31.09 21.14
C GLY A 643 -13.96 31.24 19.66
N SER A 644 -13.14 32.24 19.31
CA SER A 644 -12.70 32.41 17.91
C SER A 644 -11.44 33.27 17.78
N VAL A 645 -10.79 33.19 16.61
CA VAL A 645 -9.74 34.15 16.18
C VAL A 645 -10.24 34.87 14.93
N LEU A 646 -10.21 36.20 14.96
CA LEU A 646 -10.67 37.06 13.89
C LEU A 646 -9.52 37.92 13.36
N LEU A 647 -9.17 37.74 12.09
CA LEU A 647 -8.28 38.64 11.37
C LEU A 647 -9.08 39.80 10.79
N ARG A 648 -8.60 41.04 11.03
CA ARG A 648 -9.19 42.24 10.53
C ARG A 648 -8.23 43.01 9.63
N THR A 649 -8.79 43.84 8.73
CA THR A 649 -7.98 44.59 7.76
C THR A 649 -8.03 46.12 7.99
N GLU A 650 -8.65 46.59 9.08
CA GLU A 650 -8.72 48.03 9.38
C GLU A 650 -7.31 48.62 9.55
N ASN A 651 -7.04 49.70 8.82
CA ASN A 651 -5.79 50.48 8.86
C ASN A 651 -4.52 49.64 8.59
N THR A 652 -4.62 48.48 7.93
CA THR A 652 -3.47 47.68 7.59
C THR A 652 -2.70 48.26 6.39
N ASN A 653 -1.37 48.22 6.47
CA ASN A 653 -0.44 48.85 5.52
C ASN A 653 0.08 47.93 4.42
N GLY A 654 -0.53 46.76 4.19
CA GLY A 654 -0.17 45.78 3.19
C GLY A 654 -1.18 44.66 3.07
N TYR A 655 -0.85 43.59 2.33
CA TYR A 655 -1.71 42.43 2.23
C TYR A 655 -1.87 41.74 3.60
N VAL A 656 -3.12 41.39 3.93
CA VAL A 656 -3.44 40.58 5.11
C VAL A 656 -3.62 39.12 4.68
N ILE A 657 -2.93 38.23 5.35
CA ILE A 657 -2.91 36.78 5.08
C ILE A 657 -3.71 36.05 6.14
N ALA A 658 -4.61 35.18 5.71
CA ALA A 658 -5.28 34.17 6.52
C ALA A 658 -4.86 32.77 6.02
N ASP A 659 -4.29 31.97 6.93
CA ASP A 659 -3.78 30.63 6.64
C ASP A 659 -4.38 29.65 7.66
N ALA A 660 -3.81 29.56 8.87
CA ALA A 660 -4.33 28.64 9.87
C ALA A 660 -4.19 29.18 11.30
N VAL A 661 -5.07 28.71 12.19
CA VAL A 661 -4.99 28.91 13.64
C VAL A 661 -4.87 27.58 14.37
N ARG A 662 -4.19 27.60 15.52
CA ARG A 662 -3.92 26.44 16.36
C ARG A 662 -4.22 26.77 17.82
N PHE A 663 -4.98 25.91 18.49
CA PHE A 663 -5.31 25.97 19.90
C PHE A 663 -4.69 24.75 20.59
N VAL A 664 -3.84 24.97 21.56
CA VAL A 664 -3.16 23.89 22.33
C VAL A 664 -3.60 24.01 23.78
N ALA A 665 -4.22 22.95 24.33
CA ALA A 665 -4.60 22.89 25.73
C ALA A 665 -3.35 23.02 26.62
N GLY A 666 -3.43 23.90 27.64
CA GLY A 666 -2.35 24.17 28.60
C GLY A 666 -2.28 23.17 29.75
#